data_ab1417ea70d7253efc28322508040766
#
_entry.id   ab1417ea70d7253efc28322508040766
#
_cell.length_a   1.000
_cell.length_b   1.000
_cell.length_c   1.000
_cell.angle_alpha   90.00
_cell.angle_beta   90.00
_cell.angle_gamma   90.00
#
_symmetry.space_group_name_H-M   'P 1'
#
loop_
_entity.id
_entity.type
_entity.pdbx_description
1 polymer ?
#
loop_
_entity_poly.entity_id
_entity_poly.type
_entity_poly.pdbx_seq_one_letter_code
_entity_poly.pdbx_strand_id
1 'polypeptide(L)'
;MALDLCVFINGLPVITFELKNQLTKQNVEDAIQQYKDDRSPKEQLFSFKRCMVHFAVDDDRIKFCTKLAAQDSWFLPFDKGYNDGAGNPPNPNGLKTDYLWKEILTKDKLTRIIESYAQVVTEVDEETKKKTVKQIFPRYHQLDVVEKLIADVEANGVGNRYLIQHSAGSGKSNSIAWLAYRLIELEKDAHPIFNSILVVTDRRILDKQIRDNIKQFAQVSNVVAWAEHSGDLRKSITDGKRIIITTIEKFPYVVPDIGAEHKDNKFAILIDEAHSGQSGRNSAQMNLALSGLASDNDMDNEDKINAMMEGRKLLKNASYFAFTATPKNKTLETFGKKLTDEQGNPIYNEDGTQKALAFHVYTMKQAIQEGFILDVLKNYTPIDSFYKLKKIVEDDPQFDKKKAQKKLRAFVESDSYTIDKKAAMMVEHFHEQVIAKGKIGGQARAMVVTSSIPRCIEYYYAITKHLSERHSPYKAIVAFSGDHKYNGQEPPLTSAGINGFADSKIPKEFKKDPYRLLVVADMFQTGFDEPLLHTMYVDKQLYDIQAVQTLSRLNRCHPKKHDTCVLDFANKPEIIQESFSRYYRTTILSGETDPNKLYDLIAAMEKHQVYSSEDIETEVGLYLDGAQRDKLDYILDVCTNIYKSLETDEQVEFKSSAKSFCRTYGFLGAILPYGNPEWEKLSIFLNLLIPKLPSPQEDDLSQGILETIDLDSYRNEARETMSIQLEDSDSEIAPVPAGKSGHVVSPEMDLLSIIVSEFNDMFGNIDWKEPDNARRQILEIPAMVSKDEKYRNAMKNSDEQSAKLESERALQQVIFSIMADNMEIFKQYQDNPSFKKWLSDLVFNLTYNKEGNTYEIPKAKSKSVSYEPVDTPTLMVAEQKSEYKIDK
;
A
#
# COMPACT_ATOMS: atom_id res chain seq x y z
N MET A 1 -1.04 -27.01 -42.17
CA MET A 1 -1.32 -25.68 -41.59
C MET A 1 -0.12 -24.80 -41.78
N ALA A 2 -0.27 -23.58 -42.23
CA ALA A 2 0.80 -22.62 -42.42
C ALA A 2 0.92 -21.74 -41.15
N LEU A 3 2.13 -21.58 -40.62
CA LEU A 3 2.47 -20.56 -39.64
C LEU A 3 2.85 -19.32 -40.40
N ASP A 4 2.44 -18.12 -39.89
CA ASP A 4 2.69 -16.88 -40.64
C ASP A 4 4.18 -16.55 -40.73
N LEU A 5 4.93 -16.67 -39.60
CA LEU A 5 6.38 -16.43 -39.59
C LEU A 5 7.08 -17.24 -38.49
N CYS A 6 8.29 -17.71 -38.77
CA CYS A 6 9.18 -18.33 -37.80
C CYS A 6 10.62 -17.81 -37.98
N VAL A 7 11.23 -17.40 -36.85
CA VAL A 7 12.63 -16.99 -36.82
C VAL A 7 13.52 -18.19 -36.46
N PHE A 8 14.57 -18.37 -37.23
CA PHE A 8 15.56 -19.44 -37.02
C PHE A 8 16.94 -18.82 -36.72
N ILE A 9 17.67 -19.42 -35.82
CA ILE A 9 19.09 -19.12 -35.58
C ILE A 9 19.86 -20.42 -35.75
N ASN A 10 20.78 -20.44 -36.69
CA ASN A 10 21.57 -21.63 -37.03
C ASN A 10 20.73 -22.91 -37.26
N GLY A 11 19.58 -22.75 -37.93
CA GLY A 11 18.66 -23.86 -38.20
C GLY A 11 17.73 -24.24 -37.03
N LEU A 12 17.85 -23.62 -35.87
CA LEU A 12 16.98 -23.84 -34.73
C LEU A 12 15.85 -22.81 -34.70
N PRO A 13 14.57 -23.23 -34.61
CA PRO A 13 13.47 -22.29 -34.47
C PRO A 13 13.49 -21.66 -33.07
N VAL A 14 13.45 -20.36 -32.99
CA VAL A 14 13.52 -19.61 -31.73
C VAL A 14 12.27 -18.82 -31.41
N ILE A 15 11.57 -18.31 -32.44
CA ILE A 15 10.37 -17.48 -32.28
C ILE A 15 9.36 -17.87 -33.36
N THR A 16 8.08 -17.91 -32.99
CA THR A 16 6.96 -18.07 -33.95
C THR A 16 6.02 -16.88 -33.86
N PHE A 17 5.33 -16.57 -34.97
CA PHE A 17 4.38 -15.48 -35.07
C PHE A 17 3.08 -15.92 -35.74
N GLU A 18 1.96 -15.42 -35.19
CA GLU A 18 0.69 -15.32 -35.87
C GLU A 18 0.39 -13.82 -36.05
N LEU A 19 0.24 -13.39 -37.28
CA LEU A 19 0.09 -11.98 -37.67
C LEU A 19 -1.34 -11.72 -38.11
N LYS A 20 -1.94 -10.64 -37.63
CA LYS A 20 -3.27 -10.21 -38.02
C LYS A 20 -3.24 -8.75 -38.51
N ASN A 21 -4.25 -8.37 -39.26
CA ASN A 21 -4.34 -7.09 -39.90
C ASN A 21 -5.78 -6.57 -39.79
N GLN A 22 -5.94 -5.35 -39.35
CA GLN A 22 -7.26 -4.73 -39.21
C GLN A 22 -8.01 -4.55 -40.54
N LEU A 23 -7.29 -4.46 -41.67
CA LEU A 23 -7.91 -4.42 -43.00
C LEU A 23 -8.71 -5.70 -43.31
N THR A 24 -8.32 -6.82 -42.71
CA THR A 24 -9.05 -8.11 -42.79
C THR A 24 -10.07 -8.28 -41.67
N LYS A 25 -10.28 -7.26 -40.83
CA LYS A 25 -11.14 -7.28 -39.64
C LYS A 25 -10.68 -8.32 -38.58
N GLN A 26 -9.41 -8.63 -38.55
CA GLN A 26 -8.78 -9.49 -37.56
C GLN A 26 -7.83 -8.71 -36.67
N ASN A 27 -7.67 -9.14 -35.43
CA ASN A 27 -6.87 -8.49 -34.41
C ASN A 27 -6.00 -9.49 -33.62
N VAL A 28 -5.26 -9.01 -32.63
CA VAL A 28 -4.37 -9.83 -31.80
C VAL A 28 -5.10 -11.00 -31.08
N GLU A 29 -6.38 -10.85 -30.76
CA GLU A 29 -7.15 -11.92 -30.12
C GLU A 29 -7.45 -13.06 -31.09
N ASP A 30 -7.65 -12.76 -32.37
CA ASP A 30 -7.77 -13.78 -33.43
C ASP A 30 -6.45 -14.55 -33.61
N ALA A 31 -5.31 -13.87 -33.51
CA ALA A 31 -4.01 -14.52 -33.53
C ALA A 31 -3.82 -15.46 -32.30
N ILE A 32 -4.25 -15.02 -31.12
CA ILE A 32 -4.23 -15.84 -29.92
C ILE A 32 -5.15 -17.05 -30.06
N GLN A 33 -6.36 -16.84 -30.57
CA GLN A 33 -7.32 -17.93 -30.79
C GLN A 33 -6.77 -18.96 -31.79
N GLN A 34 -6.09 -18.51 -32.82
CA GLN A 34 -5.41 -19.40 -33.80
C GLN A 34 -4.32 -20.23 -33.12
N TYR A 35 -3.52 -19.67 -32.20
CA TYR A 35 -2.58 -20.45 -31.39
C TYR A 35 -3.27 -21.48 -30.51
N LYS A 36 -4.43 -21.17 -29.96
CA LYS A 36 -5.19 -22.06 -29.06
C LYS A 36 -5.85 -23.21 -29.81
N ASP A 37 -6.42 -22.93 -30.99
CA ASP A 37 -7.21 -23.90 -31.76
C ASP A 37 -6.36 -24.72 -32.72
N ASP A 38 -5.47 -24.03 -33.44
CA ASP A 38 -4.81 -24.62 -34.62
C ASP A 38 -3.35 -25.02 -34.37
N ARG A 39 -2.73 -24.63 -33.25
CA ARG A 39 -1.32 -24.91 -32.95
C ARG A 39 -1.19 -25.91 -31.82
N SER A 40 -1.12 -27.16 -32.16
CA SER A 40 -1.06 -28.25 -31.17
C SER A 40 0.26 -28.26 -30.42
N PRO A 41 0.27 -28.23 -29.08
CA PRO A 41 1.48 -28.38 -28.27
C PRO A 41 2.21 -29.73 -28.47
N LYS A 42 1.56 -30.70 -29.15
CA LYS A 42 2.15 -32.00 -29.48
C LYS A 42 3.02 -31.92 -30.72
N GLU A 43 2.85 -30.92 -31.57
CA GLU A 43 3.72 -30.71 -32.73
C GLU A 43 5.11 -30.26 -32.26
N GLN A 44 6.15 -30.79 -32.93
CA GLN A 44 7.53 -30.56 -32.53
C GLN A 44 7.90 -29.08 -32.42
N LEU A 45 7.40 -28.22 -33.34
CA LEU A 45 7.66 -26.78 -33.34
C LEU A 45 7.06 -26.08 -32.14
N PHE A 46 5.88 -26.49 -31.68
CA PHE A 46 5.12 -25.89 -30.61
C PHE A 46 5.30 -26.58 -29.25
N SER A 47 6.10 -27.66 -29.23
CA SER A 47 6.38 -28.37 -27.99
C SER A 47 7.15 -27.46 -27.01
N PHE A 48 6.87 -27.61 -25.73
CA PHE A 48 7.50 -26.79 -24.66
C PHE A 48 9.02 -26.84 -24.73
N LYS A 49 9.68 -25.69 -24.66
CA LYS A 49 11.13 -25.45 -24.80
C LYS A 49 11.69 -25.56 -26.24
N ARG A 50 10.88 -25.79 -27.24
CA ARG A 50 11.36 -25.80 -28.62
C ARG A 50 11.61 -24.40 -29.15
N CYS A 51 10.63 -23.50 -28.99
CA CYS A 51 10.79 -22.08 -29.26
C CYS A 51 10.90 -21.32 -27.95
N MET A 52 11.59 -20.21 -27.96
CA MET A 52 11.75 -19.31 -26.81
C MET A 52 10.45 -18.57 -26.50
N VAL A 53 9.74 -18.15 -27.54
CA VAL A 53 8.54 -17.37 -27.44
C VAL A 53 7.64 -17.50 -28.66
N HIS A 54 6.33 -17.35 -28.47
CA HIS A 54 5.29 -17.33 -29.49
C HIS A 54 4.60 -15.96 -29.43
N PHE A 55 4.65 -15.19 -30.51
CA PHE A 55 4.05 -13.87 -30.60
C PHE A 55 2.74 -13.89 -31.39
N ALA A 56 1.71 -13.25 -30.84
CA ALA A 56 0.49 -12.85 -31.51
C ALA A 56 0.57 -11.33 -31.75
N VAL A 57 0.44 -10.88 -32.99
CA VAL A 57 0.70 -9.48 -33.38
C VAL A 57 -0.37 -8.98 -34.34
N ASP A 58 -0.84 -7.77 -34.13
CA ASP A 58 -1.59 -6.99 -35.11
C ASP A 58 -0.96 -5.61 -35.33
N ASP A 59 -1.66 -4.72 -36.02
CA ASP A 59 -1.18 -3.38 -36.33
C ASP A 59 -1.03 -2.50 -35.06
N ASP A 60 -1.78 -2.81 -33.99
CA ASP A 60 -1.89 -2.01 -32.76
C ASP A 60 -1.23 -2.65 -31.54
N ARG A 61 -1.26 -3.98 -31.43
CA ARG A 61 -0.95 -4.70 -30.19
C ARG A 61 -0.03 -5.89 -30.41
N ILE A 62 0.75 -6.21 -29.36
CA ILE A 62 1.61 -7.40 -29.30
C ILE A 62 1.33 -8.16 -28.03
N LYS A 63 1.09 -9.47 -28.16
CA LYS A 63 1.02 -10.39 -27.02
C LYS A 63 1.93 -11.59 -27.25
N PHE A 64 2.43 -12.19 -26.17
CA PHE A 64 3.34 -13.33 -26.27
C PHE A 64 3.01 -14.44 -25.27
N CYS A 65 3.41 -15.64 -25.60
CA CYS A 65 3.31 -16.83 -24.77
C CYS A 65 4.63 -17.60 -24.81
N THR A 66 5.08 -18.14 -23.67
CA THR A 66 6.29 -18.99 -23.59
C THR A 66 5.98 -20.48 -23.54
N LYS A 67 4.71 -20.84 -23.34
CA LYS A 67 4.26 -22.24 -23.30
C LYS A 67 2.85 -22.34 -23.86
N LEU A 68 2.72 -22.98 -25.02
CA LEU A 68 1.42 -23.31 -25.56
C LEU A 68 0.81 -24.51 -24.80
N ALA A 69 -0.48 -24.41 -24.48
CA ALA A 69 -1.26 -25.39 -23.73
C ALA A 69 -2.70 -25.48 -24.27
N ALA A 70 -2.86 -25.38 -25.59
CA ALA A 70 -4.15 -25.27 -26.28
C ALA A 70 -5.02 -24.16 -25.67
N GLN A 71 -6.25 -24.44 -25.24
CA GLN A 71 -7.14 -23.44 -24.65
C GLN A 71 -6.61 -22.79 -23.38
N ASP A 72 -5.76 -23.49 -22.63
CA ASP A 72 -5.12 -22.98 -21.40
C ASP A 72 -3.86 -22.13 -21.69
N SER A 73 -3.52 -21.86 -22.96
CA SER A 73 -2.41 -20.99 -23.33
C SER A 73 -2.63 -19.57 -22.81
N TRP A 74 -1.64 -19.03 -22.07
CA TRP A 74 -1.73 -17.71 -21.47
C TRP A 74 -0.81 -16.72 -22.16
N PHE A 75 -1.41 -15.75 -22.85
CA PHE A 75 -0.72 -14.69 -23.58
C PHE A 75 -0.63 -13.43 -22.73
N LEU A 76 0.57 -12.86 -22.68
CA LEU A 76 0.93 -11.68 -21.93
C LEU A 76 1.19 -10.51 -22.88
N PRO A 77 0.85 -9.26 -22.52
CA PRO A 77 1.14 -8.10 -23.36
C PRO A 77 2.63 -7.83 -23.46
N PHE A 78 3.03 -7.30 -24.63
CA PHE A 78 4.38 -6.83 -24.91
C PHE A 78 4.38 -5.40 -25.44
N ASP A 79 3.35 -4.61 -25.13
CA ASP A 79 3.17 -3.24 -25.58
C ASP A 79 4.10 -2.26 -24.85
N LYS A 80 4.45 -1.14 -25.52
CA LYS A 80 5.28 -0.05 -24.93
C LYS A 80 4.56 0.68 -23.80
N GLY A 81 3.23 0.76 -23.86
CA GLY A 81 2.41 1.70 -23.09
C GLY A 81 2.21 3.03 -23.83
N TYR A 82 1.06 3.67 -23.60
CA TYR A 82 0.73 4.98 -24.16
C TYR A 82 -0.13 5.77 -23.19
N ASN A 83 0.22 7.04 -22.95
CA ASN A 83 -0.45 7.93 -21.99
C ASN A 83 -0.63 7.28 -20.60
N ASP A 84 0.45 6.73 -20.07
CA ASP A 84 0.49 5.97 -18.81
C ASP A 84 -0.46 4.75 -18.74
N GLY A 85 -1.03 4.36 -19.88
CA GLY A 85 -1.92 3.22 -20.04
C GLY A 85 -1.38 2.16 -20.99
N ALA A 86 -2.23 1.16 -21.27
CA ALA A 86 -1.92 0.07 -22.19
C ALA A 86 -1.88 0.55 -23.67
N GLY A 87 -1.25 -0.27 -24.50
CA GLY A 87 -1.16 -0.05 -25.96
C GLY A 87 0.17 0.50 -26.39
N ASN A 88 0.22 0.93 -27.65
CA ASN A 88 1.42 1.45 -28.26
C ASN A 88 1.20 2.90 -28.77
N PRO A 89 2.21 3.78 -28.70
CA PRO A 89 2.09 5.13 -29.19
C PRO A 89 1.86 5.14 -30.72
N PRO A 90 1.13 6.16 -31.25
CA PRO A 90 1.01 6.34 -32.69
C PRO A 90 2.39 6.41 -33.37
N ASN A 91 2.54 5.72 -34.48
CA ASN A 91 3.77 5.75 -35.26
C ASN A 91 3.49 6.43 -36.63
N PRO A 92 3.96 7.66 -36.86
CA PRO A 92 3.70 8.37 -38.13
C PRO A 92 4.40 7.73 -39.33
N ASN A 93 5.39 6.87 -39.11
CA ASN A 93 6.21 6.28 -40.16
C ASN A 93 5.98 4.76 -40.33
N GLY A 94 4.87 4.21 -39.81
CA GLY A 94 4.59 2.78 -39.91
C GLY A 94 3.52 2.29 -38.93
N LEU A 95 3.57 1.00 -38.60
CA LEU A 95 2.66 0.38 -37.65
C LEU A 95 3.10 0.69 -36.22
N LYS A 96 2.13 0.79 -35.30
CA LYS A 96 2.42 0.97 -33.85
C LYS A 96 3.28 -0.18 -33.28
N THR A 97 3.23 -1.35 -33.92
CA THR A 97 3.95 -2.57 -33.50
C THR A 97 5.30 -2.75 -34.18
N ASP A 98 5.71 -1.84 -35.07
CA ASP A 98 6.97 -1.88 -35.82
C ASP A 98 8.23 -2.07 -34.95
N TYR A 99 8.19 -1.56 -33.72
CA TYR A 99 9.32 -1.66 -32.80
C TYR A 99 9.72 -3.10 -32.49
N LEU A 100 8.79 -4.07 -32.62
CA LEU A 100 9.11 -5.48 -32.39
C LEU A 100 10.25 -5.95 -33.30
N TRP A 101 10.16 -5.68 -34.61
CA TRP A 101 11.20 -6.08 -35.56
C TRP A 101 12.26 -5.02 -35.82
N LYS A 102 11.90 -3.72 -35.70
CA LYS A 102 12.86 -2.64 -35.93
C LYS A 102 13.80 -2.38 -34.75
N GLU A 103 13.35 -2.66 -33.52
CA GLU A 103 14.11 -2.35 -32.30
C GLU A 103 14.43 -3.61 -31.48
N ILE A 104 13.45 -4.50 -31.25
CA ILE A 104 13.59 -5.62 -30.28
C ILE A 104 14.27 -6.85 -30.94
N LEU A 105 13.85 -7.22 -32.14
CA LEU A 105 14.34 -8.41 -32.85
C LEU A 105 15.48 -8.11 -33.81
N THR A 106 16.21 -7.02 -33.62
CA THR A 106 17.49 -6.76 -34.27
C THR A 106 18.52 -7.81 -33.83
N LYS A 107 19.52 -8.10 -34.65
CA LYS A 107 20.51 -9.14 -34.33
C LYS A 107 21.12 -8.94 -32.93
N ASP A 108 21.57 -7.75 -32.62
CA ASP A 108 22.26 -7.44 -31.37
C ASP A 108 21.31 -7.56 -30.16
N LYS A 109 20.08 -7.02 -30.25
CA LYS A 109 19.13 -7.14 -29.14
C LYS A 109 18.60 -8.55 -28.97
N LEU A 110 18.30 -9.27 -30.05
CA LEU A 110 17.85 -10.65 -29.96
C LEU A 110 18.94 -11.56 -29.36
N THR A 111 20.21 -11.38 -29.75
CA THR A 111 21.33 -12.08 -29.12
C THR A 111 21.39 -11.80 -27.64
N ARG A 112 21.28 -10.54 -27.23
CA ARG A 112 21.23 -10.13 -25.84
C ARG A 112 20.05 -10.71 -25.06
N ILE A 113 18.85 -10.75 -25.70
CA ILE A 113 17.67 -11.39 -25.07
C ILE A 113 17.92 -12.87 -24.81
N ILE A 114 18.55 -13.57 -25.74
CA ILE A 114 18.88 -15.01 -25.59
C ILE A 114 19.93 -15.22 -24.49
N GLU A 115 20.95 -14.41 -24.43
CA GLU A 115 22.06 -14.55 -23.49
C GLU A 115 21.69 -14.13 -22.06
N SER A 116 20.95 -13.02 -21.90
CA SER A 116 20.80 -12.37 -20.60
C SER A 116 19.39 -12.38 -20.02
N TYR A 117 18.33 -12.57 -20.83
CA TYR A 117 16.94 -12.43 -20.37
C TYR A 117 16.11 -13.69 -20.45
N ALA A 118 16.13 -14.39 -21.59
CA ALA A 118 15.32 -15.57 -21.79
C ALA A 118 15.90 -16.78 -21.03
N GLN A 119 15.07 -17.45 -20.22
CA GLN A 119 15.55 -18.52 -19.34
C GLN A 119 14.57 -19.67 -19.20
N VAL A 120 15.13 -20.85 -18.93
CA VAL A 120 14.39 -22.02 -18.47
C VAL A 120 14.67 -22.22 -16.98
N VAL A 121 13.68 -21.94 -16.16
CA VAL A 121 13.76 -21.98 -14.69
C VAL A 121 13.19 -23.30 -14.19
N THR A 122 13.92 -24.00 -13.31
CA THR A 122 13.44 -25.21 -12.65
C THR A 122 13.21 -24.93 -11.17
N GLU A 123 11.97 -24.88 -10.76
CA GLU A 123 11.56 -24.81 -9.38
C GLU A 123 11.44 -26.25 -8.81
N VAL A 124 12.08 -26.49 -7.69
CA VAL A 124 12.00 -27.77 -6.99
C VAL A 124 11.23 -27.57 -5.69
N ASP A 125 10.10 -28.22 -5.57
CA ASP A 125 9.39 -28.25 -4.30
C ASP A 125 10.20 -29.03 -3.28
N GLU A 126 10.54 -28.40 -2.16
CA GLU A 126 11.47 -28.97 -1.17
C GLU A 126 10.93 -30.21 -0.47
N GLU A 127 9.61 -30.34 -0.33
CA GLU A 127 8.93 -31.46 0.35
C GLU A 127 8.64 -32.61 -0.61
N THR A 128 7.96 -32.29 -1.72
CA THR A 128 7.54 -33.29 -2.68
C THR A 128 8.62 -33.69 -3.69
N LYS A 129 9.73 -32.92 -3.72
CA LYS A 129 10.81 -33.04 -4.71
C LYS A 129 10.33 -32.92 -6.17
N LYS A 130 9.08 -32.48 -6.37
CA LYS A 130 8.49 -32.27 -7.68
C LYS A 130 9.17 -31.09 -8.37
N LYS A 131 9.65 -31.32 -9.57
CA LYS A 131 10.25 -30.29 -10.42
C LYS A 131 9.17 -29.67 -11.30
N THR A 132 9.03 -28.35 -11.23
CA THR A 132 8.22 -27.55 -12.14
C THR A 132 9.15 -26.72 -13.00
N VAL A 133 9.01 -26.83 -14.31
CA VAL A 133 9.86 -26.10 -15.25
C VAL A 133 9.04 -24.98 -15.89
N LYS A 134 9.58 -23.78 -15.87
CA LYS A 134 8.99 -22.58 -16.48
C LYS A 134 9.98 -22.00 -17.49
N GLN A 135 9.46 -21.44 -18.56
CA GLN A 135 10.23 -20.66 -19.53
C GLN A 135 9.84 -19.19 -19.36
N ILE A 136 10.84 -18.35 -19.08
CA ILE A 136 10.67 -16.93 -18.81
C ILE A 136 11.17 -16.15 -20.03
N PHE A 137 10.40 -15.14 -20.42
CA PHE A 137 10.74 -14.15 -21.41
C PHE A 137 10.41 -12.77 -20.84
N PRO A 138 11.25 -11.73 -21.02
CA PRO A 138 10.99 -10.42 -20.44
C PRO A 138 9.76 -9.76 -21.09
N ARG A 139 9.00 -9.02 -20.31
CA ARG A 139 7.99 -8.10 -20.84
C ARG A 139 8.65 -6.83 -21.33
N TYR A 140 7.94 -6.09 -22.15
CA TYR A 140 8.47 -4.85 -22.71
C TYR A 140 9.03 -3.91 -21.64
N HIS A 141 8.22 -3.54 -20.63
CA HIS A 141 8.66 -2.61 -19.57
C HIS A 141 9.85 -3.12 -18.75
N GLN A 142 9.99 -4.45 -18.59
CA GLN A 142 11.12 -5.05 -17.88
C GLN A 142 12.41 -4.99 -18.71
N LEU A 143 12.29 -5.26 -20.00
CA LEU A 143 13.39 -5.13 -20.94
C LEU A 143 13.81 -3.65 -21.08
N ASP A 144 12.85 -2.77 -21.28
CA ASP A 144 13.06 -1.33 -21.49
C ASP A 144 13.75 -0.67 -20.31
N VAL A 145 13.32 -0.94 -19.09
CA VAL A 145 13.95 -0.36 -17.88
C VAL A 145 15.40 -0.82 -17.73
N VAL A 146 15.69 -2.11 -17.93
CA VAL A 146 17.04 -2.62 -17.79
C VAL A 146 17.96 -2.03 -18.88
N GLU A 147 17.53 -2.05 -20.14
CA GLU A 147 18.31 -1.49 -21.26
C GLU A 147 18.56 0.02 -21.10
N LYS A 148 17.57 0.81 -20.65
CA LYS A 148 17.73 2.24 -20.36
C LYS A 148 18.71 2.51 -19.24
N LEU A 149 18.64 1.73 -18.15
CA LEU A 149 19.56 1.87 -17.02
C LEU A 149 20.99 1.51 -17.41
N ILE A 150 21.18 0.43 -18.18
CA ILE A 150 22.49 0.04 -18.70
C ILE A 150 23.09 1.12 -19.59
N ALA A 151 22.30 1.64 -20.55
CA ALA A 151 22.77 2.70 -21.45
C ALA A 151 23.14 3.99 -20.68
N ASP A 152 22.37 4.35 -19.66
CA ASP A 152 22.68 5.53 -18.83
C ASP A 152 23.95 5.33 -17.99
N VAL A 153 24.16 4.13 -17.43
CA VAL A 153 25.40 3.79 -16.70
C VAL A 153 26.63 3.77 -17.61
N GLU A 154 26.49 3.25 -18.84
CA GLU A 154 27.58 3.28 -19.84
C GLU A 154 27.97 4.73 -20.19
N ALA A 155 26.98 5.61 -20.33
CA ALA A 155 27.22 7.02 -20.66
C ALA A 155 27.78 7.82 -19.47
N ASN A 156 27.17 7.70 -18.29
CA ASN A 156 27.39 8.58 -17.15
C ASN A 156 28.29 7.98 -16.04
N GLY A 157 28.59 6.68 -16.08
CA GLY A 157 29.45 6.01 -15.11
C GLY A 157 28.81 5.80 -13.73
N VAL A 158 29.66 5.76 -12.69
CA VAL A 158 29.27 5.48 -11.31
C VAL A 158 28.90 6.76 -10.56
N GLY A 159 28.05 6.66 -9.55
CA GLY A 159 27.66 7.78 -8.65
C GLY A 159 26.25 8.29 -8.87
N ASN A 160 25.50 7.71 -9.82
CA ASN A 160 24.15 8.12 -10.18
C ASN A 160 23.08 7.41 -9.33
N ARG A 161 21.88 8.02 -9.29
CA ARG A 161 20.74 7.54 -8.53
C ARG A 161 19.55 7.39 -9.48
N TYR A 162 18.89 6.24 -9.41
CA TYR A 162 17.78 5.90 -10.30
C TYR A 162 16.58 5.43 -9.47
N LEU A 163 15.43 6.04 -9.66
CA LEU A 163 14.17 5.59 -9.11
C LEU A 163 13.35 4.89 -10.18
N ILE A 164 12.93 3.68 -9.90
CA ILE A 164 12.09 2.87 -10.77
C ILE A 164 10.73 2.66 -10.11
N GLN A 165 9.70 3.36 -10.63
CA GLN A 165 8.34 3.24 -10.14
C GLN A 165 7.58 2.21 -10.98
N HIS A 166 7.52 0.99 -10.49
CA HIS A 166 6.77 -0.10 -11.12
C HIS A 166 5.67 -0.61 -10.19
N SER A 167 4.46 -0.74 -10.71
CA SER A 167 3.28 -1.15 -9.93
C SER A 167 3.51 -2.44 -9.13
N ALA A 168 2.74 -2.61 -8.05
CA ALA A 168 2.78 -3.84 -7.26
C ALA A 168 2.36 -5.04 -8.13
N GLY A 169 3.19 -6.08 -8.16
CA GLY A 169 2.93 -7.25 -9.00
C GLY A 169 3.49 -7.20 -10.41
N SER A 170 4.15 -6.11 -10.83
CA SER A 170 4.74 -5.94 -12.18
C SER A 170 5.94 -6.84 -12.49
N GLY A 171 6.38 -7.67 -11.54
CA GLY A 171 7.56 -8.54 -11.71
C GLY A 171 8.89 -7.82 -11.47
N LYS A 172 8.93 -6.83 -10.57
CA LYS A 172 10.16 -6.10 -10.15
C LYS A 172 11.34 -7.01 -9.83
N SER A 173 11.09 -8.14 -9.14
CA SER A 173 12.15 -9.09 -8.78
C SER A 173 12.92 -9.64 -9.98
N ASN A 174 12.25 -9.88 -11.12
CA ASN A 174 12.90 -10.28 -12.36
C ASN A 174 13.73 -9.13 -12.95
N SER A 175 13.18 -7.91 -12.98
CA SER A 175 13.92 -6.73 -13.46
C SER A 175 15.19 -6.49 -12.63
N ILE A 176 15.11 -6.66 -11.29
CA ILE A 176 16.28 -6.57 -10.39
C ILE A 176 17.30 -7.65 -10.71
N ALA A 177 16.86 -8.90 -10.92
CA ALA A 177 17.76 -10.01 -11.24
C ALA A 177 18.47 -9.80 -12.59
N TRP A 178 17.74 -9.41 -13.63
CA TRP A 178 18.33 -9.08 -14.94
C TRP A 178 19.26 -7.87 -14.88
N LEU A 179 18.88 -6.83 -14.15
CA LEU A 179 19.74 -5.65 -13.97
C LEU A 179 21.04 -6.01 -13.24
N ALA A 180 20.96 -6.79 -12.14
CA ALA A 180 22.15 -7.25 -11.43
C ALA A 180 23.09 -8.04 -12.33
N TYR A 181 22.54 -8.95 -13.15
CA TYR A 181 23.30 -9.72 -14.11
C TYR A 181 23.94 -8.84 -15.19
N ARG A 182 23.19 -7.91 -15.79
CA ARG A 182 23.67 -7.01 -16.83
C ARG A 182 24.74 -6.03 -16.31
N LEU A 183 24.58 -5.47 -15.11
CA LEU A 183 25.55 -4.55 -14.51
C LEU A 183 26.90 -5.22 -14.23
N ILE A 184 26.92 -6.52 -13.91
CA ILE A 184 28.18 -7.23 -13.62
C ILE A 184 29.01 -7.49 -14.88
N GLU A 185 28.37 -7.50 -16.05
CA GLU A 185 29.01 -7.69 -17.35
C GLU A 185 29.50 -6.38 -17.97
N LEU A 186 29.10 -5.23 -17.41
CA LEU A 186 29.47 -3.93 -17.96
C LEU A 186 30.96 -3.63 -17.77
N GLU A 187 31.65 -3.42 -18.89
CA GLU A 187 33.03 -3.02 -18.94
C GLU A 187 33.22 -1.71 -19.71
N LYS A 188 34.15 -0.91 -19.26
CA LYS A 188 34.65 0.28 -19.96
C LYS A 188 36.16 0.19 -20.03
N ASP A 189 36.70 0.30 -21.23
CA ASP A 189 38.17 0.19 -21.47
C ASP A 189 38.75 -1.15 -20.95
N ALA A 190 38.02 -2.27 -21.14
CA ALA A 190 38.35 -3.61 -20.64
C ALA A 190 38.43 -3.73 -19.10
N HIS A 191 37.86 -2.78 -18.36
CA HIS A 191 37.72 -2.84 -16.91
C HIS A 191 36.25 -2.84 -16.50
N PRO A 192 35.83 -3.66 -15.51
CA PRO A 192 34.46 -3.66 -15.03
C PRO A 192 34.08 -2.29 -14.46
N ILE A 193 32.89 -1.78 -14.82
CA ILE A 193 32.37 -0.52 -14.28
C ILE A 193 32.09 -0.66 -12.78
N PHE A 194 31.56 -1.81 -12.36
CA PHE A 194 31.30 -2.13 -10.95
C PHE A 194 32.09 -3.34 -10.48
N ASN A 195 32.69 -3.24 -9.32
CA ASN A 195 33.41 -4.34 -8.69
C ASN A 195 32.44 -5.33 -8.05
N SER A 196 31.37 -4.84 -7.40
CA SER A 196 30.34 -5.66 -6.77
C SER A 196 28.95 -5.03 -6.91
N ILE A 197 27.95 -5.90 -7.03
CA ILE A 197 26.55 -5.55 -7.09
C ILE A 197 25.89 -5.98 -5.77
N LEU A 198 25.35 -5.05 -5.01
CA LEU A 198 24.61 -5.33 -3.77
C LEU A 198 23.11 -5.30 -4.04
N VAL A 199 22.43 -6.40 -3.78
CA VAL A 199 20.97 -6.49 -3.89
C VAL A 199 20.40 -6.46 -2.47
N VAL A 200 19.68 -5.38 -2.15
CA VAL A 200 19.13 -5.11 -0.83
C VAL A 200 17.62 -5.31 -0.85
N THR A 201 17.13 -6.25 -0.05
CA THR A 201 15.71 -6.61 0.00
C THR A 201 15.09 -6.25 1.35
N ASP A 202 13.77 -5.99 1.37
CA ASP A 202 13.05 -5.67 2.60
C ASP A 202 12.89 -6.91 3.53
N ARG A 203 12.76 -8.11 2.96
CA ARG A 203 12.42 -9.31 3.74
C ARG A 203 13.14 -10.58 3.27
N ARG A 204 13.41 -11.47 4.21
CA ARG A 204 14.04 -12.78 3.96
C ARG A 204 13.32 -13.64 2.91
N ILE A 205 12.00 -13.54 2.76
CA ILE A 205 11.21 -14.32 1.77
C ILE A 205 11.45 -13.80 0.36
N LEU A 206 11.45 -12.46 0.16
CA LEU A 206 11.78 -11.83 -1.12
C LEU A 206 13.25 -12.06 -1.48
N ASP A 207 14.13 -12.02 -0.49
CA ASP A 207 15.54 -12.37 -0.57
C ASP A 207 15.75 -13.79 -1.19
N LYS A 208 15.01 -14.79 -0.71
CA LYS A 208 15.04 -16.14 -1.27
C LYS A 208 14.59 -16.17 -2.74
N GLN A 209 13.52 -15.48 -3.09
CA GLN A 209 12.98 -15.47 -4.45
C GLN A 209 13.93 -14.78 -5.45
N ILE A 210 14.45 -13.61 -5.09
CA ILE A 210 15.44 -12.88 -5.91
C ILE A 210 16.72 -13.70 -6.04
N ARG A 211 17.19 -14.28 -4.95
CA ARG A 211 18.36 -15.14 -4.93
C ARG A 211 18.21 -16.36 -5.85
N ASP A 212 17.07 -17.04 -5.78
CA ASP A 212 16.81 -18.22 -6.59
C ASP A 212 16.72 -17.84 -8.08
N ASN A 213 16.16 -16.67 -8.40
CA ASN A 213 16.16 -16.13 -9.75
C ASN A 213 17.60 -15.82 -10.23
N ILE A 214 18.40 -15.12 -9.43
CA ILE A 214 19.79 -14.78 -9.81
C ILE A 214 20.66 -16.04 -9.94
N LYS A 215 20.52 -17.03 -9.04
CA LYS A 215 21.29 -18.30 -9.10
C LYS A 215 20.99 -19.14 -10.33
N GLN A 216 19.84 -18.97 -10.95
CA GLN A 216 19.45 -19.72 -12.15
C GLN A 216 20.12 -19.19 -13.41
N PHE A 217 20.74 -18.01 -13.38
CA PHE A 217 21.71 -17.60 -14.38
C PHE A 217 22.97 -18.48 -14.24
N ALA A 218 23.08 -19.52 -15.06
CA ALA A 218 24.12 -20.54 -14.94
C ALA A 218 25.57 -20.02 -14.90
N GLN A 219 25.81 -18.83 -15.45
CA GLN A 219 27.14 -18.21 -15.51
C GLN A 219 27.59 -17.52 -14.21
N VAL A 220 26.66 -17.22 -13.29
CA VAL A 220 26.93 -16.45 -12.06
C VAL A 220 26.77 -17.25 -10.77
N SER A 221 26.42 -18.53 -10.82
CA SER A 221 26.16 -19.36 -9.64
C SER A 221 27.32 -19.40 -8.62
N ASN A 222 28.58 -19.34 -9.09
CA ASN A 222 29.78 -19.33 -8.24
C ASN A 222 30.17 -17.94 -7.72
N VAL A 223 29.50 -16.88 -8.17
CA VAL A 223 29.85 -15.48 -7.95
C VAL A 223 28.86 -14.79 -7.00
N VAL A 224 27.75 -15.49 -6.68
CA VAL A 224 26.68 -14.99 -5.80
C VAL A 224 26.95 -15.41 -4.37
N ALA A 225 27.05 -14.43 -3.48
CA ALA A 225 27.08 -14.64 -2.02
C ALA A 225 25.76 -14.23 -1.37
N TRP A 226 25.42 -14.90 -0.30
CA TRP A 226 24.29 -14.54 0.55
C TRP A 226 24.80 -14.25 1.95
N ALA A 227 24.47 -13.06 2.47
CA ALA A 227 24.87 -12.64 3.79
C ALA A 227 23.70 -12.83 4.77
N GLU A 228 23.81 -13.85 5.65
CA GLU A 228 22.85 -14.07 6.75
C GLU A 228 23.07 -13.09 7.90
N HIS A 229 24.34 -12.72 8.13
CA HIS A 229 24.75 -11.80 9.18
C HIS A 229 25.56 -10.63 8.58
N SER A 230 25.70 -9.53 9.33
CA SER A 230 26.50 -8.39 8.90
C SER A 230 27.99 -8.77 8.68
N GLY A 231 28.53 -9.69 9.48
CA GLY A 231 29.88 -10.24 9.30
C GLY A 231 30.05 -10.98 7.96
N ASP A 232 29.02 -11.71 7.50
CA ASP A 232 29.05 -12.41 6.21
C ASP A 232 29.05 -11.42 5.04
N LEU A 233 28.32 -10.30 5.21
CA LEU A 233 28.26 -9.24 4.23
C LEU A 233 29.62 -8.57 4.07
N ARG A 234 30.27 -8.19 5.19
CA ARG A 234 31.62 -7.65 5.21
C ARG A 234 32.62 -8.60 4.54
N LYS A 235 32.63 -9.88 4.96
CA LYS A 235 33.51 -10.89 4.39
C LYS A 235 33.29 -11.06 2.87
N SER A 236 32.04 -11.06 2.42
CA SER A 236 31.73 -11.19 1.00
C SER A 236 32.25 -10.04 0.15
N ILE A 237 32.24 -8.82 0.69
CA ILE A 237 32.80 -7.63 0.04
C ILE A 237 34.32 -7.74 -0.01
N THR A 238 34.96 -8.08 1.11
CA THR A 238 36.42 -8.27 1.19
C THR A 238 36.92 -9.40 0.30
N ASP A 239 36.15 -10.51 0.19
CA ASP A 239 36.46 -11.64 -0.69
C ASP A 239 36.20 -11.32 -2.19
N GLY A 240 35.73 -10.11 -2.52
CA GLY A 240 35.50 -9.65 -3.89
C GLY A 240 34.36 -10.41 -4.60
N LYS A 241 33.31 -10.80 -3.85
CA LYS A 241 32.11 -11.41 -4.45
C LYS A 241 31.41 -10.41 -5.36
N ARG A 242 31.04 -10.84 -6.55
CA ARG A 242 30.52 -9.94 -7.59
C ARG A 242 29.04 -9.61 -7.41
N ILE A 243 28.22 -10.53 -6.90
CA ILE A 243 26.82 -10.26 -6.52
C ILE A 243 26.63 -10.69 -5.07
N ILE A 244 26.14 -9.74 -4.24
CA ILE A 244 25.90 -9.98 -2.82
C ILE A 244 24.46 -9.62 -2.53
N ILE A 245 23.71 -10.57 -1.95
CA ILE A 245 22.32 -10.39 -1.60
C ILE A 245 22.21 -10.27 -0.09
N THR A 246 21.50 -9.24 0.38
CA THR A 246 21.34 -8.94 1.80
C THR A 246 19.98 -8.31 2.10
N THR A 247 19.59 -8.27 3.38
CA THR A 247 18.38 -7.57 3.80
C THR A 247 18.71 -6.14 4.22
N ILE A 248 17.70 -5.25 4.09
CA ILE A 248 17.83 -3.83 4.41
C ILE A 248 18.28 -3.57 5.85
N GLU A 249 17.91 -4.45 6.79
CA GLU A 249 18.29 -4.34 8.20
C GLU A 249 19.80 -4.47 8.43
N LYS A 250 20.51 -5.17 7.56
CA LYS A 250 21.97 -5.43 7.67
C LYS A 250 22.80 -4.41 6.93
N PHE A 251 22.20 -3.79 5.90
CA PHE A 251 22.90 -2.88 5.01
C PHE A 251 23.53 -1.67 5.72
N PRO A 252 22.85 -0.97 6.67
CA PRO A 252 23.43 0.16 7.39
C PRO A 252 24.74 -0.14 8.14
N TYR A 253 24.90 -1.36 8.62
CA TYR A 253 26.11 -1.76 9.38
C TYR A 253 27.37 -1.91 8.52
N VAL A 254 27.24 -1.95 7.20
CA VAL A 254 28.35 -2.23 6.26
C VAL A 254 28.65 -1.03 5.36
N VAL A 255 27.71 -0.07 5.24
CA VAL A 255 27.91 1.15 4.45
C VAL A 255 29.19 1.92 4.83
N PRO A 256 29.53 2.11 6.12
CA PRO A 256 30.77 2.76 6.51
C PRO A 256 32.02 2.01 6.05
N ASP A 257 32.02 0.66 6.18
CA ASP A 257 33.15 -0.18 5.77
C ASP A 257 33.39 -0.10 4.26
N ILE A 258 32.30 -0.10 3.45
CA ILE A 258 32.36 0.10 2.01
C ILE A 258 32.99 1.46 1.67
N GLY A 259 32.66 2.52 2.42
CA GLY A 259 33.20 3.86 2.20
C GLY A 259 34.67 4.02 2.63
N ALA A 260 35.09 3.41 3.75
CA ALA A 260 36.39 3.60 4.34
C ALA A 260 37.46 2.65 3.79
N GLU A 261 37.18 1.34 3.77
CA GLU A 261 38.17 0.30 3.41
C GLU A 261 38.24 0.02 1.90
N HIS A 262 37.15 0.32 1.15
CA HIS A 262 37.02 0.01 -0.27
C HIS A 262 36.76 1.24 -1.13
N LYS A 263 37.44 2.37 -0.84
CA LYS A 263 37.29 3.65 -1.57
C LYS A 263 37.49 3.55 -3.07
N ASP A 264 38.36 2.64 -3.51
CA ASP A 264 38.67 2.43 -4.93
C ASP A 264 37.71 1.47 -5.62
N ASN A 265 36.92 0.72 -4.85
CA ASN A 265 35.90 -0.17 -5.36
C ASN A 265 34.63 0.58 -5.74
N LYS A 266 34.03 0.20 -6.85
CA LYS A 266 32.79 0.77 -7.39
C LYS A 266 31.64 -0.19 -7.17
N PHE A 267 30.53 0.30 -6.64
CA PHE A 267 29.40 -0.52 -6.25
C PHE A 267 28.14 -0.13 -7.03
N ALA A 268 27.30 -1.13 -7.35
CA ALA A 268 25.90 -0.91 -7.72
C ALA A 268 25.01 -1.46 -6.60
N ILE A 269 24.10 -0.62 -6.09
CA ILE A 269 23.23 -0.95 -4.96
C ILE A 269 21.79 -0.96 -5.46
N LEU A 270 21.20 -2.15 -5.58
CA LEU A 270 19.82 -2.39 -6.03
C LEU A 270 18.94 -2.57 -4.81
N ILE A 271 17.96 -1.68 -4.63
CA ILE A 271 17.09 -1.66 -3.44
C ILE A 271 15.67 -2.03 -3.88
N ASP A 272 15.17 -3.15 -3.35
CA ASP A 272 13.76 -3.52 -3.52
C ASP A 272 12.91 -2.90 -2.40
N GLU A 273 11.69 -2.45 -2.77
CA GLU A 273 10.75 -1.73 -1.89
C GLU A 273 11.40 -0.54 -1.16
N ALA A 274 12.08 0.33 -1.93
CA ALA A 274 12.88 1.45 -1.42
C ALA A 274 12.13 2.45 -0.51
N HIS A 275 10.81 2.38 -0.45
CA HIS A 275 9.98 3.17 0.47
C HIS A 275 10.06 2.71 1.94
N SER A 276 10.52 1.49 2.23
CA SER A 276 10.61 0.92 3.59
C SER A 276 11.96 1.21 4.29
N GLY A 277 13.01 1.49 3.52
CA GLY A 277 14.39 1.42 3.98
C GLY A 277 14.97 2.62 4.71
N GLN A 278 14.28 3.75 4.86
CA GLN A 278 14.87 4.98 5.39
C GLN A 278 14.11 5.60 6.57
N SER A 279 13.48 4.81 7.43
CA SER A 279 12.93 5.33 8.68
C SER A 279 14.03 5.40 9.76
N GLY A 280 14.06 6.51 10.51
CA GLY A 280 15.10 6.88 11.47
C GLY A 280 15.46 5.87 12.59
N ARG A 281 14.81 4.70 12.69
CA ARG A 281 15.23 3.60 13.57
C ARG A 281 16.57 2.99 13.13
N ASN A 282 16.85 2.93 11.83
CA ASN A 282 18.08 2.37 11.31
C ASN A 282 19.28 3.32 11.52
N SER A 283 19.05 4.62 11.63
CA SER A 283 20.09 5.60 11.96
C SER A 283 20.62 5.43 13.40
N ALA A 284 19.74 5.16 14.37
CA ALA A 284 20.16 4.93 15.75
C ALA A 284 20.95 3.61 15.89
N GLN A 285 20.59 2.57 15.16
CA GLN A 285 21.33 1.31 15.12
C GLN A 285 22.67 1.45 14.39
N MET A 286 22.75 2.29 13.35
CA MET A 286 24.00 2.62 12.67
C MET A 286 24.97 3.37 13.59
N ASN A 287 24.45 4.27 14.42
CA ASN A 287 25.24 4.99 15.42
C ASN A 287 25.83 4.04 16.47
N LEU A 288 25.11 2.99 16.86
CA LEU A 288 25.59 1.93 17.76
C LEU A 288 26.71 1.09 17.11
N ALA A 289 26.61 0.82 15.81
CA ALA A 289 27.64 0.08 15.08
C ALA A 289 28.94 0.89 14.90
N LEU A 290 28.81 2.21 14.67
CA LEU A 290 29.97 3.11 14.59
C LEU A 290 30.66 3.31 15.93
N SER A 291 29.93 3.29 17.06
CA SER A 291 30.55 3.33 18.40
C SER A 291 31.41 2.09 18.70
N GLY A 292 31.15 0.96 18.02
CA GLY A 292 32.01 -0.23 18.06
C GLY A 292 33.31 -0.12 17.24
N LEU A 293 33.39 0.81 16.29
CA LEU A 293 34.61 1.13 15.51
C LEU A 293 35.53 2.11 16.23
N ALA A 294 35.06 2.77 17.27
CA ALA A 294 35.81 3.72 18.09
C ALA A 294 36.77 3.05 19.09
N SER A 295 37.36 1.92 18.76
CA SER A 295 38.48 1.33 19.53
C SER A 295 39.85 1.91 19.17
N ASP A 296 39.93 2.86 18.24
CA ASP A 296 41.11 3.70 18.08
C ASP A 296 41.05 4.83 19.11
N ASN A 297 41.84 4.70 20.14
CA ASN A 297 41.95 5.59 21.31
C ASN A 297 42.45 7.02 21.01
N ASP A 298 42.67 7.36 19.74
CA ASP A 298 43.24 8.64 19.33
C ASP A 298 42.26 9.61 18.65
N MET A 299 40.99 9.26 18.43
CA MET A 299 39.99 10.18 17.85
C MET A 299 39.26 10.96 18.95
N ASP A 300 39.21 12.27 18.82
CA ASP A 300 38.40 13.10 19.70
C ASP A 300 36.89 13.02 19.36
N ASN A 301 36.03 13.59 20.21
CA ASN A 301 34.58 13.51 20.03
C ASN A 301 34.09 14.24 18.77
N GLU A 302 34.80 15.27 18.32
CA GLU A 302 34.50 16.05 17.12
C GLU A 302 34.81 15.24 15.85
N ASP A 303 35.95 14.51 15.85
CA ASP A 303 36.30 13.59 14.78
C ASP A 303 35.31 12.43 14.67
N LYS A 304 34.85 11.87 15.81
CA LYS A 304 33.82 10.83 15.86
C LYS A 304 32.50 11.31 15.26
N ILE A 305 32.05 12.52 15.61
CA ILE A 305 30.83 13.15 15.07
C ILE A 305 30.95 13.38 13.56
N ASN A 306 32.09 13.91 13.10
CA ASN A 306 32.35 14.12 11.68
C ASN A 306 32.35 12.79 10.91
N ALA A 307 32.90 11.72 11.44
CA ALA A 307 32.88 10.39 10.86
C ALA A 307 31.45 9.84 10.79
N MET A 308 30.61 10.09 11.81
CA MET A 308 29.19 9.70 11.80
C MET A 308 28.38 10.46 10.75
N MET A 309 28.63 11.77 10.57
CA MET A 309 27.97 12.57 9.53
C MET A 309 28.33 12.08 8.12
N GLU A 310 29.60 11.80 7.87
CA GLU A 310 30.05 11.25 6.58
C GLU A 310 29.48 9.85 6.34
N GLY A 311 29.40 8.99 7.37
CA GLY A 311 28.78 7.67 7.29
C GLY A 311 27.26 7.68 6.99
N ARG A 312 26.57 8.80 7.24
CA ARG A 312 25.16 8.97 6.86
C ARG A 312 24.96 9.30 5.39
N LYS A 313 25.96 9.86 4.74
CA LYS A 313 25.87 10.25 3.33
C LYS A 313 25.83 9.04 2.41
N LEU A 314 25.13 9.19 1.29
CA LEU A 314 25.19 8.18 0.23
C LEU A 314 26.61 8.10 -0.33
N LEU A 315 27.07 6.88 -0.60
CA LEU A 315 28.41 6.61 -1.07
C LEU A 315 28.65 7.24 -2.44
N LYS A 316 29.76 7.97 -2.61
CA LYS A 316 30.16 8.58 -3.88
C LYS A 316 30.67 7.55 -4.92
N ASN A 317 31.20 6.43 -4.44
CA ASN A 317 31.69 5.31 -5.26
C ASN A 317 30.59 4.26 -5.55
N ALA A 318 29.33 4.60 -5.35
CA ALA A 318 28.21 3.71 -5.62
C ALA A 318 27.12 4.37 -6.47
N SER A 319 26.50 3.59 -7.36
CA SER A 319 25.23 3.94 -8.02
C SER A 319 24.09 3.21 -7.34
N TYR A 320 22.93 3.89 -7.21
CA TYR A 320 21.76 3.39 -6.51
C TYR A 320 20.60 3.18 -7.46
N PHE A 321 19.97 2.00 -7.41
CA PHE A 321 18.83 1.62 -8.23
C PHE A 321 17.67 1.24 -7.30
N ALA A 322 16.77 2.17 -7.08
CA ALA A 322 15.68 2.06 -6.11
C ALA A 322 14.37 1.64 -6.81
N PHE A 323 13.89 0.44 -6.53
CA PHE A 323 12.63 -0.10 -7.06
C PHE A 323 11.50 0.05 -6.04
N THR A 324 10.35 0.56 -6.46
CA THR A 324 9.16 0.65 -5.60
C THR A 324 7.89 0.75 -6.45
N ALA A 325 6.76 0.32 -5.88
CA ALA A 325 5.45 0.58 -6.46
C ALA A 325 4.84 1.89 -5.97
N THR A 326 5.22 2.32 -4.78
CA THR A 326 4.63 3.45 -4.04
C THR A 326 5.75 4.35 -3.52
N PRO A 327 6.34 5.21 -4.38
CA PRO A 327 7.41 6.09 -3.94
C PRO A 327 6.88 7.10 -2.92
N LYS A 328 7.60 7.24 -1.80
CA LYS A 328 7.38 8.31 -0.83
C LYS A 328 8.10 9.59 -1.29
N ASN A 329 7.70 10.73 -0.71
CA ASN A 329 8.40 12.00 -0.91
C ASN A 329 9.93 11.86 -0.74
N LYS A 330 10.39 11.24 0.37
CA LYS A 330 11.81 10.96 0.60
C LYS A 330 12.47 10.13 -0.51
N THR A 331 11.77 9.14 -1.03
CA THR A 331 12.28 8.26 -2.10
C THR A 331 12.42 9.02 -3.42
N LEU A 332 11.42 9.86 -3.75
CA LEU A 332 11.47 10.73 -4.93
C LEU A 332 12.56 11.78 -4.82
N GLU A 333 12.73 12.40 -3.65
CA GLU A 333 13.76 13.42 -3.41
C GLU A 333 15.18 12.82 -3.45
N THR A 334 15.36 11.60 -2.93
CA THR A 334 16.67 10.93 -2.89
C THR A 334 17.09 10.34 -4.23
N PHE A 335 16.17 9.66 -4.94
CA PHE A 335 16.47 8.83 -6.11
C PHE A 335 15.79 9.31 -7.39
N GLY A 336 14.85 10.26 -7.31
CA GLY A 336 14.13 10.77 -8.47
C GLY A 336 15.02 11.62 -9.37
N LYS A 337 14.69 11.62 -10.66
CA LYS A 337 15.30 12.48 -11.66
C LYS A 337 14.65 13.85 -11.57
N LYS A 338 15.47 14.90 -11.40
CA LYS A 338 15.00 16.28 -11.44
C LYS A 338 14.49 16.64 -12.82
N LEU A 339 13.31 17.29 -12.88
CA LEU A 339 12.67 17.65 -14.12
C LEU A 339 13.33 18.85 -14.77
N THR A 340 13.51 18.77 -16.10
CA THR A 340 13.95 19.87 -16.96
C THR A 340 12.99 20.03 -18.12
N ASP A 341 12.88 21.24 -18.66
CA ASP A 341 12.16 21.50 -19.89
C ASP A 341 12.89 20.95 -21.14
N GLU A 342 12.29 21.12 -22.32
CA GLU A 342 12.88 20.69 -23.60
C GLU A 342 14.21 21.37 -23.93
N GLN A 343 14.48 22.53 -23.33
CA GLN A 343 15.73 23.28 -23.46
C GLN A 343 16.77 22.89 -22.39
N GLY A 344 16.44 21.99 -21.46
CA GLY A 344 17.32 21.55 -20.38
C GLY A 344 17.29 22.44 -19.13
N ASN A 345 16.39 23.43 -19.06
CA ASN A 345 16.26 24.27 -17.88
C ASN A 345 15.44 23.54 -16.79
N PRO A 346 15.80 23.70 -15.51
CA PRO A 346 15.06 23.12 -14.41
C PRO A 346 13.60 23.62 -14.34
N ILE A 347 12.66 22.69 -14.16
CA ILE A 347 11.24 23.03 -13.93
C ILE A 347 11.05 23.20 -12.42
N TYR A 348 10.66 24.42 -12.03
CA TYR A 348 10.42 24.78 -10.64
C TYR A 348 8.93 24.87 -10.33
N ASN A 349 8.61 24.73 -9.05
CA ASN A 349 7.32 25.04 -8.48
C ASN A 349 7.22 26.55 -8.18
N GLU A 350 6.03 26.99 -7.74
CA GLU A 350 5.79 28.38 -7.32
C GLU A 350 6.67 28.81 -6.13
N ASP A 351 7.09 27.85 -5.27
CA ASP A 351 7.98 28.07 -4.13
C ASP A 351 9.48 28.05 -4.47
N GLY A 352 9.84 27.90 -5.75
CA GLY A 352 11.21 27.86 -6.24
C GLY A 352 11.93 26.53 -6.11
N THR A 353 11.24 25.45 -5.71
CA THR A 353 11.82 24.11 -5.60
C THR A 353 11.71 23.33 -6.91
N GLN A 354 12.68 22.44 -7.22
CA GLN A 354 12.71 21.68 -8.47
C GLN A 354 11.87 20.41 -8.37
N LYS A 355 10.97 20.20 -9.33
CA LYS A 355 10.15 18.96 -9.44
C LYS A 355 11.03 17.74 -9.72
N ALA A 356 10.65 16.58 -9.20
CA ALA A 356 11.34 15.31 -9.46
C ALA A 356 10.34 14.18 -9.73
N LEU A 357 10.74 13.25 -10.61
CA LEU A 357 9.98 12.05 -10.94
C LEU A 357 10.87 10.81 -11.06
N ALA A 358 10.28 9.62 -11.21
CA ALA A 358 11.02 8.39 -11.42
C ALA A 358 11.73 8.36 -12.78
N PHE A 359 12.91 7.73 -12.84
CA PHE A 359 13.66 7.51 -14.08
C PHE A 359 12.90 6.65 -15.08
N HIS A 360 12.18 5.64 -14.59
CA HIS A 360 11.33 4.77 -15.38
C HIS A 360 10.04 4.45 -14.63
N VAL A 361 8.91 4.49 -15.36
CA VAL A 361 7.58 4.29 -14.79
C VAL A 361 6.85 3.15 -15.54
N TYR A 362 6.24 2.25 -14.77
CA TYR A 362 5.23 1.30 -15.24
C TYR A 362 4.05 1.41 -14.28
N THR A 363 3.04 2.17 -14.69
CA THR A 363 1.94 2.62 -13.83
C THR A 363 1.00 1.49 -13.42
N MET A 364 0.24 1.69 -12.36
CA MET A 364 -0.84 0.78 -11.97
C MET A 364 -1.94 0.77 -13.05
N LYS A 365 -2.27 1.94 -13.63
CA LYS A 365 -3.21 2.08 -14.75
C LYS A 365 -2.81 1.18 -15.91
N GLN A 366 -1.55 1.27 -16.37
CA GLN A 366 -1.05 0.44 -17.46
C GLN A 366 -1.15 -1.05 -17.12
N ALA A 367 -0.71 -1.45 -15.92
CA ALA A 367 -0.72 -2.84 -15.49
C ALA A 367 -2.14 -3.44 -15.41
N ILE A 368 -3.14 -2.65 -14.98
CA ILE A 368 -4.57 -3.06 -14.95
C ILE A 368 -5.11 -3.17 -16.38
N GLN A 369 -4.88 -2.18 -17.23
CA GLN A 369 -5.38 -2.17 -18.60
C GLN A 369 -4.75 -3.26 -19.48
N GLU A 370 -3.51 -3.63 -19.20
CA GLU A 370 -2.84 -4.77 -19.83
C GLU A 370 -3.34 -6.14 -19.31
N GLY A 371 -4.17 -6.15 -18.26
CA GLY A 371 -4.62 -7.37 -17.60
C GLY A 371 -3.51 -8.12 -16.87
N PHE A 372 -2.42 -7.42 -16.54
CA PHE A 372 -1.30 -8.03 -15.82
C PHE A 372 -1.53 -8.10 -14.32
N ILE A 373 -2.25 -7.14 -13.79
CA ILE A 373 -2.81 -7.17 -12.45
C ILE A 373 -4.32 -6.94 -12.54
N LEU A 374 -5.04 -7.43 -11.57
CA LEU A 374 -6.48 -7.18 -11.46
C LEU A 374 -6.73 -5.87 -10.71
N ASP A 375 -7.79 -5.18 -11.11
CA ASP A 375 -8.31 -4.04 -10.37
C ASP A 375 -8.99 -4.53 -9.08
N VAL A 376 -8.34 -4.27 -7.96
CA VAL A 376 -8.80 -4.72 -6.63
C VAL A 376 -9.97 -3.88 -6.10
N LEU A 377 -10.22 -2.71 -6.68
CA LEU A 377 -11.27 -1.78 -6.28
C LEU A 377 -12.57 -1.95 -7.06
N LYS A 378 -12.58 -2.86 -8.04
CA LYS A 378 -13.75 -3.10 -8.89
C LYS A 378 -14.95 -3.68 -8.13
N ASN A 379 -14.70 -4.51 -7.12
CA ASN A 379 -15.73 -5.09 -6.27
C ASN A 379 -15.39 -4.80 -4.80
N TYR A 380 -15.63 -3.58 -4.40
CA TYR A 380 -15.41 -3.09 -3.04
C TYR A 380 -16.73 -2.92 -2.32
N THR A 381 -16.87 -3.53 -1.14
CA THR A 381 -18.10 -3.49 -0.34
C THR A 381 -17.76 -2.93 1.05
N PRO A 382 -18.14 -1.69 1.34
CA PRO A 382 -18.04 -1.16 2.69
C PRO A 382 -19.12 -1.78 3.58
N ILE A 383 -18.75 -2.12 4.81
CA ILE A 383 -19.63 -2.70 5.81
C ILE A 383 -19.83 -1.66 6.91
N ASP A 384 -21.07 -1.23 7.07
CA ASP A 384 -21.43 -0.33 8.16
C ASP A 384 -21.73 -1.14 9.43
N SER A 385 -21.21 -0.65 10.55
CA SER A 385 -21.47 -1.21 11.88
C SER A 385 -22.39 -0.26 12.64
N PHE A 386 -23.50 -0.78 13.17
CA PHE A 386 -24.49 -0.03 13.95
C PHE A 386 -24.53 -0.57 15.37
N TYR A 387 -24.50 0.32 16.36
CA TYR A 387 -24.58 -0.03 17.78
C TYR A 387 -25.04 1.14 18.64
N LYS A 388 -25.63 0.83 19.78
CA LYS A 388 -26.11 1.80 20.80
C LYS A 388 -25.30 1.73 22.07
N LEU A 389 -25.00 2.90 22.62
CA LEU A 389 -24.49 3.02 23.98
C LEU A 389 -25.66 3.43 24.89
N LYS A 390 -25.94 2.65 25.92
CA LYS A 390 -26.94 3.00 26.93
C LYS A 390 -26.23 3.59 28.13
N LYS A 391 -26.42 4.86 28.49
CA LYS A 391 -26.30 5.32 29.88
C LYS A 391 -26.58 6.79 30.19
N ILE A 392 -26.96 6.96 31.44
CA ILE A 392 -26.93 8.15 32.28
C ILE A 392 -25.57 8.15 33.00
N VAL A 393 -24.78 9.19 32.81
CA VAL A 393 -23.48 9.36 33.49
C VAL A 393 -23.75 10.24 34.73
N GLU A 394 -23.49 9.73 35.93
CA GLU A 394 -23.85 10.38 37.19
C GLU A 394 -23.15 11.75 37.37
N ASP A 395 -21.92 11.91 36.91
CA ASP A 395 -21.14 13.15 37.05
C ASP A 395 -20.91 13.94 35.76
N ASP A 396 -21.35 13.44 34.63
CA ASP A 396 -21.28 13.99 33.27
C ASP A 396 -20.04 14.88 32.96
N PRO A 397 -18.83 14.36 33.05
CA PRO A 397 -17.60 15.12 32.88
C PRO A 397 -17.40 15.59 31.44
N GLN A 398 -16.70 16.73 31.26
CA GLN A 398 -16.33 17.23 29.94
C GLN A 398 -15.11 16.51 29.34
N PHE A 399 -15.19 16.12 28.09
CA PHE A 399 -14.12 15.45 27.34
C PHE A 399 -13.91 16.07 25.94
N ASP A 400 -12.70 15.89 25.40
CA ASP A 400 -12.44 16.13 23.99
C ASP A 400 -13.32 15.19 23.14
N LYS A 401 -14.27 15.77 22.44
CA LYS A 401 -15.29 15.08 21.62
C LYS A 401 -14.69 14.05 20.66
N LYS A 402 -13.63 14.44 19.94
CA LYS A 402 -12.98 13.58 18.94
C LYS A 402 -12.24 12.41 19.59
N LYS A 403 -11.55 12.66 20.70
CA LYS A 403 -10.83 11.62 21.45
C LYS A 403 -11.80 10.66 22.11
N ALA A 404 -12.87 11.15 22.73
CA ALA A 404 -13.91 10.34 23.34
C ALA A 404 -14.62 9.43 22.30
N GLN A 405 -15.04 9.98 21.17
CA GLN A 405 -15.65 9.21 20.08
C GLN A 405 -14.69 8.14 19.54
N LYS A 406 -13.42 8.45 19.38
CA LYS A 406 -12.41 7.49 18.95
C LYS A 406 -12.22 6.35 19.97
N LYS A 407 -12.19 6.64 21.27
CA LYS A 407 -12.08 5.63 22.33
C LYS A 407 -13.34 4.76 22.43
N LEU A 408 -14.53 5.38 22.37
CA LEU A 408 -15.81 4.65 22.33
C LEU A 408 -15.87 3.69 21.16
N ARG A 409 -15.51 4.13 19.96
CA ARG A 409 -15.46 3.29 18.77
C ARG A 409 -14.46 2.15 18.94
N ALA A 410 -13.24 2.45 19.39
CA ALA A 410 -12.20 1.43 19.62
C ALA A 410 -12.64 0.37 20.63
N PHE A 411 -13.39 0.77 21.66
CA PHE A 411 -13.92 -0.14 22.67
C PHE A 411 -14.99 -1.09 22.10
N VAL A 412 -16.01 -0.55 21.40
CA VAL A 412 -17.05 -1.38 20.79
C VAL A 412 -16.45 -2.32 19.72
N GLU A 413 -15.55 -1.82 18.89
CA GLU A 413 -14.86 -2.62 17.88
C GLU A 413 -13.93 -3.69 18.47
N SER A 414 -13.50 -3.57 19.74
CA SER A 414 -12.66 -4.57 20.43
C SER A 414 -13.46 -5.62 21.19
N ASP A 415 -14.77 -5.50 21.26
CA ASP A 415 -15.59 -6.45 21.99
C ASP A 415 -15.71 -7.79 21.26
N SER A 416 -15.64 -8.88 22.03
CA SER A 416 -15.65 -10.25 21.50
C SER A 416 -16.95 -10.60 20.73
N TYR A 417 -18.08 -10.03 21.14
CA TYR A 417 -19.35 -10.19 20.46
C TYR A 417 -19.36 -9.54 19.07
N THR A 418 -18.79 -8.35 18.97
CA THR A 418 -18.62 -7.64 17.70
C THR A 418 -17.74 -8.42 16.73
N ILE A 419 -16.63 -8.95 17.22
CA ILE A 419 -15.71 -9.79 16.44
C ILE A 419 -16.41 -11.08 15.99
N ASP A 420 -17.17 -11.73 16.88
CA ASP A 420 -17.93 -12.94 16.54
C ASP A 420 -18.95 -12.68 15.40
N LYS A 421 -19.69 -11.57 15.46
CA LYS A 421 -20.65 -11.17 14.40
C LYS A 421 -19.95 -10.87 13.06
N LYS A 422 -18.84 -10.14 13.07
CA LYS A 422 -18.06 -9.89 11.86
C LYS A 422 -17.50 -11.20 11.29
N ALA A 423 -16.98 -12.08 12.13
CA ALA A 423 -16.46 -13.39 11.73
C ALA A 423 -17.55 -14.28 11.12
N ALA A 424 -18.75 -14.27 11.69
CA ALA A 424 -19.90 -14.99 11.12
C ALA A 424 -20.22 -14.50 9.70
N MET A 425 -20.30 -13.18 9.49
CA MET A 425 -20.52 -12.57 8.16
C MET A 425 -19.41 -12.95 7.17
N MET A 426 -18.13 -12.91 7.60
CA MET A 426 -16.99 -13.29 6.76
C MET A 426 -17.08 -14.76 6.31
N VAL A 427 -17.39 -15.68 7.23
CA VAL A 427 -17.51 -17.11 6.95
C VAL A 427 -18.71 -17.38 6.03
N GLU A 428 -19.84 -16.74 6.28
CA GLU A 428 -21.03 -16.84 5.43
C GLU A 428 -20.75 -16.36 4.01
N HIS A 429 -20.23 -15.13 3.86
CA HIS A 429 -19.83 -14.58 2.56
C HIS A 429 -18.85 -15.49 1.84
N PHE A 430 -17.86 -16.02 2.54
CA PHE A 430 -16.86 -16.91 1.95
C PHE A 430 -17.50 -18.17 1.35
N HIS A 431 -18.44 -18.80 2.05
CA HIS A 431 -19.11 -19.98 1.55
C HIS A 431 -20.06 -19.68 0.40
N GLU A 432 -20.86 -18.62 0.50
CA GLU A 432 -21.92 -18.34 -0.47
C GLU A 432 -21.42 -17.61 -1.72
N GLN A 433 -20.51 -16.65 -1.56
CA GLN A 433 -20.09 -15.81 -2.68
C GLN A 433 -18.75 -16.26 -3.29
N VAL A 434 -17.95 -17.05 -2.58
CA VAL A 434 -16.65 -17.49 -3.07
C VAL A 434 -16.66 -18.97 -3.41
N ILE A 435 -16.99 -19.83 -2.45
CA ILE A 435 -16.95 -21.28 -2.64
C ILE A 435 -18.10 -21.76 -3.51
N ALA A 436 -19.37 -21.42 -3.18
CA ALA A 436 -20.54 -21.85 -3.94
C ALA A 436 -20.50 -21.35 -5.39
N LYS A 437 -19.93 -20.16 -5.63
CA LYS A 437 -19.72 -19.63 -6.99
C LYS A 437 -18.50 -20.19 -7.71
N GLY A 438 -17.78 -21.13 -7.12
CA GLY A 438 -16.62 -21.79 -7.74
C GLY A 438 -15.48 -20.85 -8.13
N LYS A 439 -15.28 -19.75 -7.40
CA LYS A 439 -14.25 -18.76 -7.72
C LYS A 439 -12.86 -19.41 -7.86
N ILE A 440 -12.11 -18.99 -8.87
CA ILE A 440 -10.80 -19.55 -9.27
C ILE A 440 -10.89 -21.09 -9.48
N GLY A 441 -11.98 -21.57 -10.10
CA GLY A 441 -12.21 -23.01 -10.30
C GLY A 441 -12.34 -23.79 -8.97
N GLY A 442 -12.93 -23.20 -7.95
CA GLY A 442 -13.12 -23.78 -6.62
C GLY A 442 -11.87 -23.74 -5.73
N GLN A 443 -10.81 -23.03 -6.13
CA GLN A 443 -9.54 -22.95 -5.38
C GLN A 443 -9.35 -21.62 -4.65
N ALA A 444 -10.31 -20.73 -4.71
CA ALA A 444 -10.21 -19.40 -4.13
C ALA A 444 -9.92 -19.42 -2.62
N ARG A 445 -9.13 -18.45 -2.17
CA ARG A 445 -8.73 -18.22 -0.77
C ARG A 445 -9.06 -16.82 -0.32
N ALA A 446 -9.16 -16.62 0.98
CA ALA A 446 -9.43 -15.32 1.58
C ALA A 446 -8.38 -14.95 2.63
N MET A 447 -8.17 -13.66 2.79
CA MET A 447 -7.33 -13.08 3.85
C MET A 447 -8.16 -12.17 4.73
N VAL A 448 -7.98 -12.26 6.04
CA VAL A 448 -8.58 -11.38 7.04
C VAL A 448 -7.49 -10.50 7.62
N VAL A 449 -7.59 -9.19 7.40
CA VAL A 449 -6.62 -8.20 7.85
C VAL A 449 -7.12 -7.53 9.11
N THR A 450 -6.39 -7.67 10.21
CA THR A 450 -6.77 -7.17 11.52
C THR A 450 -5.82 -6.08 12.02
N SER A 451 -6.29 -5.26 12.94
CA SER A 451 -5.56 -4.08 13.42
C SER A 451 -4.46 -4.39 14.44
N SER A 452 -4.51 -5.55 15.12
CA SER A 452 -3.55 -5.92 16.16
C SER A 452 -3.43 -7.43 16.34
N ILE A 453 -2.37 -7.89 17.03
CA ILE A 453 -2.16 -9.31 17.35
C ILE A 453 -3.30 -9.89 18.21
N PRO A 454 -3.76 -9.24 19.30
CA PRO A 454 -4.92 -9.72 20.05
C PRO A 454 -6.14 -9.97 19.17
N ARG A 455 -6.51 -8.99 18.34
CA ARG A 455 -7.64 -9.14 17.39
C ARG A 455 -7.42 -10.25 16.38
N CYS A 456 -6.20 -10.42 15.90
CA CYS A 456 -5.84 -11.51 15.00
C CYS A 456 -6.15 -12.88 15.62
N ILE A 457 -5.80 -13.05 16.89
CA ILE A 457 -6.06 -14.28 17.66
C ILE A 457 -7.57 -14.47 17.87
N GLU A 458 -8.29 -13.43 18.25
CA GLU A 458 -9.75 -13.47 18.46
C GLU A 458 -10.50 -13.81 17.18
N TYR A 459 -10.18 -13.16 16.04
CA TYR A 459 -10.74 -13.49 14.75
C TYR A 459 -10.45 -14.93 14.34
N TYR A 460 -9.24 -15.42 14.59
CA TYR A 460 -8.90 -16.81 14.29
C TYR A 460 -9.81 -17.79 15.04
N TYR A 461 -10.02 -17.59 16.35
CA TYR A 461 -10.90 -18.45 17.15
C TYR A 461 -12.36 -18.32 16.72
N ALA A 462 -12.87 -17.11 16.50
CA ALA A 462 -14.24 -16.87 16.05
C ALA A 462 -14.50 -17.50 14.67
N ILE A 463 -13.60 -17.30 13.70
CA ILE A 463 -13.71 -17.91 12.36
C ILE A 463 -13.66 -19.43 12.46
N THR A 464 -12.75 -20.00 13.27
CA THR A 464 -12.64 -21.46 13.45
C THR A 464 -13.91 -22.04 14.07
N LYS A 465 -14.52 -21.35 15.04
CA LYS A 465 -15.82 -21.70 15.65
C LYS A 465 -16.90 -21.74 14.58
N HIS A 466 -17.10 -20.66 13.80
CA HIS A 466 -18.14 -20.59 12.77
C HIS A 466 -17.93 -21.58 11.60
N LEU A 467 -16.67 -21.85 11.23
CA LEU A 467 -16.37 -22.93 10.28
C LEU A 467 -16.77 -24.29 10.83
N SER A 468 -16.54 -24.55 12.12
CA SER A 468 -16.93 -25.80 12.78
C SER A 468 -18.45 -25.95 12.91
N GLU A 469 -19.16 -24.89 13.33
CA GLU A 469 -20.63 -24.87 13.45
C GLU A 469 -21.32 -25.13 12.10
N ARG A 470 -20.72 -24.61 11.02
CA ARG A 470 -21.20 -24.82 9.63
C ARG A 470 -20.77 -26.19 9.05
N HIS A 471 -20.05 -27.01 9.81
CA HIS A 471 -19.44 -28.25 9.32
C HIS A 471 -18.60 -28.08 8.05
N SER A 472 -17.89 -26.96 7.97
CA SER A 472 -17.04 -26.63 6.83
C SER A 472 -15.84 -27.57 6.72
N PRO A 473 -15.49 -28.06 5.51
CA PRO A 473 -14.27 -28.84 5.31
C PRO A 473 -13.01 -27.97 5.37
N TYR A 474 -13.17 -26.64 5.42
CA TYR A 474 -12.05 -25.69 5.36
C TYR A 474 -11.58 -25.26 6.75
N LYS A 475 -10.32 -24.83 6.81
CA LYS A 475 -9.66 -24.35 8.04
C LYS A 475 -9.04 -22.98 7.81
N ALA A 476 -8.83 -22.27 8.93
CA ALA A 476 -8.08 -21.02 8.97
C ALA A 476 -6.63 -21.25 9.39
N ILE A 477 -5.72 -20.36 8.98
CA ILE A 477 -4.35 -20.18 9.48
C ILE A 477 -4.28 -18.79 10.09
N VAL A 478 -3.52 -18.67 11.21
CA VAL A 478 -3.21 -17.36 11.80
C VAL A 478 -1.75 -17.00 11.58
N ALA A 479 -1.46 -15.70 11.36
CA ALA A 479 -0.09 -15.23 11.17
C ALA A 479 0.15 -13.87 11.85
N PHE A 480 1.05 -13.87 12.83
CA PHE A 480 1.55 -12.68 13.52
C PHE A 480 2.99 -12.89 13.98
N SER A 481 3.72 -11.81 14.26
CA SER A 481 5.13 -11.87 14.67
C SER A 481 5.27 -11.90 16.18
N GLY A 482 6.23 -12.70 16.66
CA GLY A 482 6.58 -12.79 18.08
C GLY A 482 5.63 -13.66 18.89
N ASP A 483 5.71 -13.50 20.19
CA ASP A 483 4.86 -14.15 21.19
C ASP A 483 3.90 -13.14 21.84
N HIS A 484 2.72 -13.60 22.23
CA HIS A 484 1.70 -12.74 22.82
C HIS A 484 1.01 -13.43 24.00
N LYS A 485 0.94 -12.72 25.14
CA LYS A 485 0.15 -13.18 26.29
C LYS A 485 -1.33 -12.91 26.03
N TYR A 486 -2.11 -13.95 25.91
CA TYR A 486 -3.54 -13.88 25.63
C TYR A 486 -4.32 -14.47 26.81
N ASN A 487 -5.24 -13.68 27.38
CA ASN A 487 -6.10 -14.07 28.53
C ASN A 487 -5.34 -14.74 29.68
N GLY A 488 -4.12 -14.31 29.97
CA GLY A 488 -3.31 -14.87 31.07
C GLY A 488 -2.75 -16.27 30.81
N GLN A 489 -2.84 -16.80 29.60
CA GLN A 489 -2.25 -18.11 29.26
C GLN A 489 -0.72 -18.10 29.32
N GLU A 490 -0.17 -19.11 29.91
CA GLU A 490 1.27 -19.43 29.90
C GLU A 490 1.47 -20.83 29.29
N PRO A 491 2.39 -21.04 28.34
CA PRO A 491 3.29 -20.05 27.74
C PRO A 491 2.55 -19.08 26.77
N PRO A 492 3.15 -17.91 26.45
CA PRO A 492 2.59 -16.99 25.48
C PRO A 492 2.29 -17.66 24.13
N LEU A 493 1.22 -17.22 23.47
CA LEU A 493 0.83 -17.76 22.17
C LEU A 493 1.76 -17.26 21.05
N THR A 494 2.12 -18.15 20.15
CA THR A 494 2.80 -17.84 18.89
C THR A 494 1.96 -18.34 17.72
N SER A 495 2.10 -17.73 16.53
CA SER A 495 1.37 -18.23 15.36
C SER A 495 1.75 -19.68 15.04
N ALA A 496 3.01 -20.06 15.20
CA ALA A 496 3.47 -21.44 15.03
C ALA A 496 2.83 -22.40 16.02
N GLY A 497 2.68 -21.99 17.29
CA GLY A 497 2.03 -22.80 18.34
C GLY A 497 0.54 -23.03 18.06
N ILE A 498 -0.17 -22.00 17.61
CA ILE A 498 -1.60 -22.10 17.25
C ILE A 498 -1.81 -22.95 16.00
N ASN A 499 -1.02 -22.74 14.95
CA ASN A 499 -1.14 -23.46 13.68
C ASN A 499 -0.64 -24.92 13.76
N GLY A 500 0.24 -25.26 14.71
CA GLY A 500 0.90 -26.57 14.81
C GLY A 500 2.04 -26.78 13.79
N PHE A 501 2.50 -25.72 13.13
CA PHE A 501 3.65 -25.73 12.21
C PHE A 501 4.36 -24.37 12.18
N ALA A 502 5.64 -24.38 11.77
CA ALA A 502 6.48 -23.17 11.75
C ALA A 502 5.95 -22.11 10.78
N ASP A 503 6.12 -20.82 11.13
CA ASP A 503 5.66 -19.66 10.34
C ASP A 503 6.21 -19.65 8.91
N SER A 504 7.43 -20.16 8.71
CA SER A 504 8.04 -20.32 7.38
C SER A 504 7.27 -21.25 6.44
N LYS A 505 6.41 -22.14 7.00
CA LYS A 505 5.57 -23.06 6.24
C LYS A 505 4.22 -22.44 5.85
N ILE A 506 3.79 -21.35 6.49
CA ILE A 506 2.49 -20.73 6.23
C ILE A 506 2.21 -20.51 4.74
N PRO A 507 3.14 -19.92 3.93
CA PRO A 507 2.89 -19.70 2.50
C PRO A 507 2.66 -21.00 1.71
N LYS A 508 3.25 -22.10 2.13
CA LYS A 508 3.08 -23.40 1.48
C LYS A 508 1.81 -24.11 1.93
N GLU A 509 1.54 -24.12 3.21
CA GLU A 509 0.34 -24.75 3.77
C GLU A 509 -0.94 -24.03 3.33
N PHE A 510 -0.89 -22.71 3.23
CA PHE A 510 -2.02 -21.91 2.73
C PHE A 510 -2.38 -22.24 1.27
N LYS A 511 -1.48 -22.81 0.48
CA LYS A 511 -1.75 -23.28 -0.89
C LYS A 511 -2.44 -24.64 -0.96
N LYS A 512 -2.57 -25.34 0.16
CA LYS A 512 -3.14 -26.68 0.25
C LYS A 512 -4.48 -26.68 0.97
N ASP A 513 -5.38 -27.56 0.59
CA ASP A 513 -6.54 -27.85 1.41
C ASP A 513 -6.11 -28.58 2.70
N PRO A 514 -6.77 -28.37 3.80
CA PRO A 514 -8.06 -27.66 3.96
C PRO A 514 -7.95 -26.15 4.19
N TYR A 515 -6.75 -25.55 4.13
CA TYR A 515 -6.54 -24.17 4.51
C TYR A 515 -7.01 -23.19 3.44
N ARG A 516 -8.03 -22.36 3.75
CA ARG A 516 -8.64 -21.43 2.80
C ARG A 516 -8.75 -20.00 3.32
N LEU A 517 -8.62 -19.79 4.62
CA LEU A 517 -8.64 -18.48 5.26
C LEU A 517 -7.31 -18.22 5.95
N LEU A 518 -6.75 -17.01 5.79
CA LEU A 518 -5.51 -16.57 6.43
C LEU A 518 -5.82 -15.30 7.23
N VAL A 519 -5.72 -15.39 8.56
CA VAL A 519 -5.95 -14.27 9.47
C VAL A 519 -4.61 -13.65 9.84
N VAL A 520 -4.45 -12.34 9.58
CA VAL A 520 -3.16 -11.65 9.74
C VAL A 520 -3.29 -10.35 10.53
N ALA A 521 -2.27 -10.03 11.33
CA ALA A 521 -2.10 -8.69 11.89
C ALA A 521 -1.26 -7.82 10.94
N ASP A 522 0.08 -7.89 10.98
CA ASP A 522 0.98 -7.16 10.08
C ASP A 522 1.73 -8.06 9.08
N MET A 523 1.87 -9.34 9.41
CA MET A 523 2.49 -10.31 8.52
C MET A 523 1.67 -10.46 7.22
N PHE A 524 2.38 -10.67 6.11
CA PHE A 524 1.81 -10.93 4.78
C PHE A 524 0.98 -9.78 4.16
N GLN A 525 0.79 -8.65 4.83
CA GLN A 525 0.19 -7.46 4.22
C GLN A 525 1.11 -6.85 3.14
N THR A 526 2.41 -7.07 3.25
CA THR A 526 3.41 -6.71 2.22
C THR A 526 4.21 -7.94 1.80
N GLY A 527 4.68 -8.01 0.56
CA GLY A 527 5.58 -9.06 0.07
C GLY A 527 4.99 -10.47 -0.08
N PHE A 528 3.68 -10.67 0.14
CA PHE A 528 3.02 -11.97 -0.03
C PHE A 528 2.50 -12.15 -1.46
N ASP A 529 2.88 -13.24 -2.10
CA ASP A 529 2.50 -13.57 -3.49
C ASP A 529 1.68 -14.86 -3.52
N GLU A 530 0.34 -14.71 -3.59
CA GLU A 530 -0.60 -15.81 -3.65
C GLU A 530 -1.68 -15.55 -4.72
N PRO A 531 -1.52 -16.12 -5.93
CA PRO A 531 -2.49 -15.93 -7.03
C PRO A 531 -3.90 -16.44 -6.71
N LEU A 532 -4.05 -17.41 -5.81
CA LEU A 532 -5.35 -17.96 -5.42
C LEU A 532 -6.10 -17.07 -4.41
N LEU A 533 -5.47 -16.01 -3.91
CA LEU A 533 -6.12 -15.07 -3.01
C LEU A 533 -7.14 -14.24 -3.78
N HIS A 534 -8.43 -14.48 -3.52
CA HIS A 534 -9.56 -13.85 -4.20
C HIS A 534 -10.22 -12.76 -3.37
N THR A 535 -10.40 -13.00 -2.06
CA THR A 535 -11.20 -12.14 -1.18
C THR A 535 -10.33 -11.60 -0.04
N MET A 536 -10.56 -10.35 0.32
CA MET A 536 -9.96 -9.74 1.52
C MET A 536 -11.06 -9.17 2.40
N TYR A 537 -11.02 -9.52 3.68
CA TYR A 537 -11.83 -8.94 4.75
C TYR A 537 -10.96 -8.01 5.54
N VAL A 538 -11.32 -6.72 5.59
CA VAL A 538 -10.48 -5.68 6.18
C VAL A 538 -11.14 -5.14 7.44
N ASP A 539 -10.55 -5.41 8.60
CA ASP A 539 -10.92 -4.79 9.88
C ASP A 539 -9.71 -4.05 10.48
N LYS A 540 -9.14 -3.19 9.65
CA LYS A 540 -7.99 -2.35 9.97
C LYS A 540 -8.10 -1.04 9.21
N GLN A 541 -7.85 0.07 9.90
CA GLN A 541 -7.73 1.36 9.21
C GLN A 541 -6.50 1.35 8.30
N LEU A 542 -6.70 1.61 7.02
CA LEU A 542 -5.68 1.65 5.98
C LEU A 542 -5.61 3.05 5.37
N TYR A 543 -4.40 3.59 5.31
CA TYR A 543 -4.15 4.92 4.75
C TYR A 543 -2.99 4.87 3.77
N ASP A 544 -3.08 5.69 2.72
CA ASP A 544 -2.01 5.96 1.79
C ASP A 544 -1.32 4.68 1.28
N ILE A 545 0.00 4.58 1.40
CA ILE A 545 0.80 3.43 0.96
C ILE A 545 0.31 2.10 1.55
N GLN A 546 -0.11 2.11 2.82
CA GLN A 546 -0.56 0.89 3.48
C GLN A 546 -1.83 0.33 2.83
N ALA A 547 -2.77 1.18 2.41
CA ALA A 547 -3.95 0.76 1.66
C ALA A 547 -3.57 0.08 0.34
N VAL A 548 -2.72 0.73 -0.45
CA VAL A 548 -2.26 0.19 -1.74
C VAL A 548 -1.52 -1.13 -1.56
N GLN A 549 -0.59 -1.21 -0.61
CA GLN A 549 0.22 -2.41 -0.39
C GLN A 549 -0.60 -3.60 0.10
N THR A 550 -1.54 -3.37 1.01
CA THR A 550 -2.39 -4.42 1.57
C THR A 550 -3.37 -4.94 0.53
N LEU A 551 -4.17 -4.07 -0.08
CA LEU A 551 -5.19 -4.48 -1.04
C LEU A 551 -4.59 -5.04 -2.34
N SER A 552 -3.40 -4.57 -2.76
CA SER A 552 -2.70 -5.12 -3.92
C SER A 552 -2.21 -6.57 -3.74
N ARG A 553 -2.39 -7.18 -2.58
CA ARG A 553 -2.18 -8.65 -2.44
C ARG A 553 -3.20 -9.44 -3.26
N LEU A 554 -4.37 -8.87 -3.50
CA LEU A 554 -5.42 -9.48 -4.34
C LEU A 554 -5.14 -9.39 -5.84
N ASN A 555 -4.30 -8.47 -6.29
CA ASN A 555 -4.17 -8.11 -7.71
C ASN A 555 -3.45 -9.16 -8.58
N ARG A 556 -2.94 -10.25 -8.00
CA ARG A 556 -2.22 -11.30 -8.73
C ARG A 556 -3.13 -12.03 -9.69
N CYS A 557 -2.70 -12.12 -10.96
CA CYS A 557 -3.42 -12.85 -11.99
C CYS A 557 -3.25 -14.37 -11.86
N HIS A 558 -4.31 -15.08 -12.21
CA HIS A 558 -4.30 -16.52 -12.39
C HIS A 558 -5.25 -16.86 -13.56
N PRO A 559 -4.98 -17.87 -14.41
CA PRO A 559 -5.81 -18.17 -15.58
C PRO A 559 -7.32 -18.31 -15.31
N LYS A 560 -7.69 -18.78 -14.11
CA LYS A 560 -9.08 -18.94 -13.66
C LYS A 560 -9.59 -17.82 -12.75
N LYS A 561 -8.82 -16.72 -12.58
CA LYS A 561 -9.19 -15.60 -11.72
C LYS A 561 -9.57 -14.41 -12.57
N HIS A 562 -10.82 -14.04 -12.54
CA HIS A 562 -11.39 -12.97 -13.36
C HIS A 562 -11.77 -11.73 -12.55
N ASP A 563 -11.88 -11.89 -11.23
CA ASP A 563 -12.28 -10.84 -10.30
C ASP A 563 -11.58 -11.00 -8.93
N THR A 564 -11.77 -9.98 -8.11
CA THR A 564 -11.37 -9.92 -6.70
C THR A 564 -12.51 -9.34 -5.90
N CYS A 565 -12.52 -9.52 -4.58
CA CYS A 565 -13.55 -8.98 -3.70
C CYS A 565 -12.93 -8.43 -2.42
N VAL A 566 -13.34 -7.23 -2.02
CA VAL A 566 -12.97 -6.62 -0.73
C VAL A 566 -14.22 -6.34 0.07
N LEU A 567 -14.29 -6.84 1.30
CA LEU A 567 -15.27 -6.43 2.31
C LEU A 567 -14.53 -5.65 3.39
N ASP A 568 -14.89 -4.37 3.55
CA ASP A 568 -14.16 -3.47 4.44
C ASP A 568 -15.06 -2.99 5.58
N PHE A 569 -14.65 -3.31 6.82
CA PHE A 569 -15.36 -2.98 8.07
C PHE A 569 -14.82 -1.72 8.75
N ALA A 570 -13.73 -1.15 8.24
CA ALA A 570 -12.99 -0.11 8.95
C ALA A 570 -12.80 1.20 8.16
N ASN A 571 -12.83 1.13 6.81
CA ASN A 571 -12.45 2.27 6.00
C ASN A 571 -13.61 2.82 5.16
N LYS A 572 -13.58 4.13 4.95
CA LYS A 572 -14.48 4.80 4.02
C LYS A 572 -13.94 4.67 2.58
N PRO A 573 -14.82 4.46 1.58
CA PRO A 573 -14.40 4.33 0.17
C PRO A 573 -13.56 5.50 -0.34
N GLU A 574 -13.86 6.73 0.12
CA GLU A 574 -13.17 7.95 -0.32
C GLU A 574 -11.69 7.96 0.11
N ILE A 575 -11.39 7.45 1.31
CA ILE A 575 -10.01 7.34 1.84
C ILE A 575 -9.21 6.33 1.01
N ILE A 576 -9.83 5.21 0.65
CA ILE A 576 -9.21 4.19 -0.19
C ILE A 576 -8.99 4.73 -1.61
N GLN A 577 -9.99 5.43 -2.18
CA GLN A 577 -9.88 6.10 -3.48
C GLN A 577 -8.71 7.08 -3.51
N GLU A 578 -8.63 7.99 -2.54
CA GLU A 578 -7.53 8.96 -2.44
C GLU A 578 -6.17 8.26 -2.34
N SER A 579 -6.08 7.21 -1.48
CA SER A 579 -4.84 6.45 -1.30
C SER A 579 -4.35 5.80 -2.60
N PHE A 580 -5.26 5.23 -3.39
CA PHE A 580 -4.91 4.59 -4.66
C PHE A 580 -4.66 5.58 -5.79
N SER A 581 -5.42 6.68 -5.87
CA SER A 581 -5.27 7.71 -6.91
C SER A 581 -3.86 8.30 -6.94
N ARG A 582 -3.20 8.41 -5.79
CA ARG A 582 -1.80 8.90 -5.68
C ARG A 582 -0.79 8.03 -6.44
N TYR A 583 -1.07 6.76 -6.67
CA TYR A 583 -0.14 5.80 -7.28
C TYR A 583 -0.71 5.16 -8.56
N TYR A 584 -1.86 5.64 -9.02
CA TYR A 584 -2.53 5.09 -10.19
C TYR A 584 -1.76 5.40 -11.48
N ARG A 585 -1.25 6.63 -11.59
CA ARG A 585 -0.38 7.09 -12.68
C ARG A 585 1.02 7.42 -12.14
N THR A 586 1.69 8.35 -12.80
CA THR A 586 3.01 8.84 -12.40
C THR A 586 2.91 9.69 -11.13
N THR A 587 3.81 9.44 -10.19
CA THR A 587 3.90 10.21 -8.94
C THR A 587 5.05 11.22 -9.06
N ILE A 588 4.75 12.49 -8.86
CA ILE A 588 5.69 13.61 -8.99
C ILE A 588 5.90 14.23 -7.61
N LEU A 589 7.16 14.51 -7.25
CA LEU A 589 7.46 15.29 -6.06
C LEU A 589 7.26 16.78 -6.37
N SER A 590 6.40 17.45 -5.61
CA SER A 590 6.05 18.84 -5.83
C SER A 590 7.14 19.83 -5.38
N GLY A 591 8.11 19.43 -4.55
CA GLY A 591 9.19 20.30 -4.08
C GLY A 591 10.24 19.57 -3.24
N GLU A 592 11.29 20.28 -2.84
CA GLU A 592 12.35 19.78 -1.97
C GLU A 592 12.03 20.10 -0.49
N THR A 593 12.54 19.28 0.42
CA THR A 593 12.39 19.51 1.85
C THR A 593 13.28 20.69 2.28
N ASP A 594 12.69 21.74 2.88
CA ASP A 594 13.40 22.94 3.33
C ASP A 594 14.22 22.64 4.60
N PRO A 595 15.56 22.72 4.54
CA PRO A 595 16.41 22.51 5.72
C PRO A 595 16.22 23.57 6.82
N ASN A 596 15.77 24.79 6.46
CA ASN A 596 15.64 25.89 7.43
C ASN A 596 14.57 25.60 8.49
N LYS A 597 13.59 24.77 8.16
CA LYS A 597 12.57 24.32 9.11
C LYS A 597 13.11 23.52 10.30
N LEU A 598 14.34 23.01 10.22
CA LEU A 598 15.00 22.39 11.38
C LEU A 598 15.26 23.40 12.50
N TYR A 599 15.56 24.65 12.16
CA TYR A 599 15.72 25.72 13.16
C TYR A 599 14.38 26.01 13.88
N ASP A 600 13.25 26.00 13.16
CA ASP A 600 11.94 26.19 13.76
C ASP A 600 11.61 25.07 14.78
N LEU A 601 11.98 23.82 14.45
CA LEU A 601 11.79 22.68 15.34
C LEU A 601 12.69 22.76 16.58
N ILE A 602 13.95 23.22 16.41
CA ILE A 602 14.88 23.46 17.53
C ILE A 602 14.32 24.54 18.45
N ALA A 603 13.93 25.69 17.90
CA ALA A 603 13.37 26.80 18.68
C ALA A 603 12.09 26.38 19.44
N ALA A 604 11.24 25.53 18.81
CA ALA A 604 10.06 24.99 19.45
C ALA A 604 10.36 24.07 20.65
N MET A 605 11.48 23.32 20.59
CA MET A 605 11.91 22.47 21.71
C MET A 605 12.59 23.27 22.82
N GLU A 606 13.47 24.21 22.45
CA GLU A 606 14.22 25.07 23.40
C GLU A 606 13.30 25.92 24.25
N LYS A 607 12.14 26.33 23.74
CA LYS A 607 11.10 27.04 24.47
C LYS A 607 10.72 26.35 25.77
N HIS A 608 10.73 25.05 25.82
CA HIS A 608 10.31 24.25 26.97
C HIS A 608 11.44 23.93 27.96
N GLN A 609 12.67 24.29 27.65
CA GLN A 609 13.85 24.14 28.51
C GLN A 609 14.01 22.74 29.14
N VAL A 610 13.68 21.69 28.41
CA VAL A 610 13.76 20.30 28.88
C VAL A 610 15.22 19.84 28.99
N TYR A 611 16.08 20.42 28.19
CA TYR A 611 17.51 20.13 28.14
C TYR A 611 18.30 21.42 27.92
N SER A 612 19.57 21.38 28.25
CA SER A 612 20.55 22.45 27.97
C SER A 612 21.60 22.00 26.95
N SER A 613 22.38 22.95 26.40
CA SER A 613 23.49 22.59 25.52
C SER A 613 24.57 21.77 26.23
N GLU A 614 24.79 22.00 27.56
CA GLU A 614 25.70 21.22 28.37
C GLU A 614 25.25 19.78 28.58
N ASP A 615 23.95 19.54 28.71
CA ASP A 615 23.37 18.18 28.77
C ASP A 615 23.63 17.43 27.47
N ILE A 616 23.44 18.08 26.32
CA ILE A 616 23.70 17.49 25.00
C ILE A 616 25.19 17.11 24.87
N GLU A 617 26.11 18.03 25.16
CA GLU A 617 27.53 17.78 25.05
C GLU A 617 28.02 16.67 25.95
N THR A 618 27.54 16.66 27.22
CA THR A 618 27.95 15.68 28.21
C THR A 618 27.39 14.28 27.85
N GLU A 619 26.11 14.21 27.51
CA GLU A 619 25.45 12.95 27.15
C GLU A 619 26.04 12.32 25.90
N VAL A 620 26.24 13.14 24.85
CA VAL A 620 26.84 12.70 23.59
C VAL A 620 28.28 12.28 23.79
N GLY A 621 29.05 13.03 24.61
CA GLY A 621 30.42 12.66 24.97
C GLY A 621 30.48 11.27 25.66
N LEU A 622 29.67 11.08 26.69
CA LEU A 622 29.56 9.79 27.38
C LEU A 622 29.13 8.65 26.43
N TYR A 623 28.20 8.93 25.54
CA TYR A 623 27.73 7.96 24.55
C TYR A 623 28.84 7.55 23.57
N LEU A 624 29.60 8.53 23.04
CA LEU A 624 30.70 8.28 22.10
C LEU A 624 31.88 7.55 22.76
N ASP A 625 32.08 7.74 24.06
CA ASP A 625 33.14 7.05 24.85
C ASP A 625 32.71 5.65 25.31
N GLY A 626 31.50 5.21 24.92
CA GLY A 626 30.99 3.88 25.28
C GLY A 626 30.68 3.71 26.78
N ALA A 627 30.28 4.80 27.45
CA ALA A 627 29.94 4.77 28.87
C ALA A 627 28.83 3.76 29.19
N GLN A 628 28.85 3.21 30.39
CA GLN A 628 27.81 2.30 30.86
C GLN A 628 26.46 3.04 30.95
N ARG A 629 25.38 2.28 30.76
CA ARG A 629 24.01 2.83 30.64
C ARG A 629 23.55 3.63 31.87
N ASP A 630 24.01 3.27 33.06
CA ASP A 630 23.70 3.98 34.30
C ASP A 630 24.19 5.42 34.34
N LYS A 631 25.31 5.72 33.65
CA LYS A 631 25.82 7.09 33.51
C LYS A 631 25.01 7.92 32.51
N LEU A 632 24.60 7.31 31.40
CA LEU A 632 23.71 7.93 30.41
C LEU A 632 22.32 8.19 30.98
N ASP A 633 21.78 7.21 31.74
CA ASP A 633 20.45 7.30 32.32
C ASP A 633 20.31 8.47 33.29
N TYR A 634 21.36 8.92 33.96
CA TYR A 634 21.28 10.01 34.94
C TYR A 634 20.86 11.35 34.30
N ILE A 635 21.51 11.77 33.21
CA ILE A 635 21.20 13.04 32.51
C ILE A 635 19.81 12.95 31.87
N LEU A 636 19.53 11.83 31.20
CA LEU A 636 18.24 11.62 30.55
C LEU A 636 17.06 11.58 31.56
N ASP A 637 17.28 11.07 32.78
CA ASP A 637 16.26 11.05 33.84
C ASP A 637 16.00 12.46 34.40
N VAL A 638 17.02 13.32 34.50
CA VAL A 638 16.86 14.74 34.83
C VAL A 638 15.97 15.43 33.79
N CYS A 639 16.31 15.30 32.51
CA CYS A 639 15.51 15.85 31.41
C CYS A 639 14.07 15.29 31.39
N THR A 640 13.92 13.98 31.67
CA THR A 640 12.61 13.34 31.75
C THR A 640 11.75 13.92 32.90
N ASN A 641 12.35 14.26 34.03
CA ASN A 641 11.66 14.87 35.16
C ASN A 641 11.23 16.30 34.86
N ILE A 642 12.06 17.07 34.16
CA ILE A 642 11.68 18.42 33.67
C ILE A 642 10.50 18.29 32.70
N TYR A 643 10.57 17.37 31.72
CA TYR A 643 9.47 17.10 30.81
C TYR A 643 8.17 16.73 31.53
N LYS A 644 8.20 15.93 32.58
CA LYS A 644 7.02 15.57 33.38
C LYS A 644 6.40 16.73 34.13
N SER A 645 7.18 17.79 34.42
CA SER A 645 6.69 18.99 35.08
C SER A 645 6.00 20.00 34.13
N LEU A 646 6.11 19.80 32.84
CA LEU A 646 5.42 20.59 31.82
C LEU A 646 3.92 20.29 31.82
N GLU A 647 3.13 21.27 31.37
CA GLU A 647 1.71 21.06 31.09
C GLU A 647 1.51 20.04 29.96
N THR A 648 0.37 19.35 29.92
CA THR A 648 0.11 18.27 28.97
C THR A 648 0.30 18.70 27.52
N ASP A 649 -0.16 19.88 27.14
CA ASP A 649 -0.01 20.43 25.78
C ASP A 649 1.45 20.73 25.44
N GLU A 650 2.23 21.20 26.39
CA GLU A 650 3.66 21.45 26.25
C GLU A 650 4.44 20.15 26.09
N GLN A 651 4.05 19.10 26.84
CA GLN A 651 4.63 17.75 26.68
C GLN A 651 4.37 17.21 25.26
N VAL A 652 3.17 17.39 24.74
CA VAL A 652 2.81 16.99 23.37
C VAL A 652 3.61 17.78 22.34
N GLU A 653 3.69 19.11 22.50
CA GLU A 653 4.44 20.00 21.60
C GLU A 653 5.92 19.63 21.57
N PHE A 654 6.56 19.48 22.72
CA PHE A 654 7.96 19.10 22.82
C PHE A 654 8.25 17.74 22.16
N LYS A 655 7.50 16.70 22.58
CA LYS A 655 7.73 15.32 22.06
C LYS A 655 7.44 15.20 20.57
N SER A 656 6.46 15.95 20.05
CA SER A 656 6.15 15.99 18.61
C SER A 656 7.26 16.68 17.83
N SER A 657 7.76 17.83 18.31
CA SER A 657 8.87 18.60 17.70
C SER A 657 10.16 17.78 17.70
N ALA A 658 10.48 17.10 18.81
CA ALA A 658 11.66 16.25 18.92
C ALA A 658 11.63 15.07 17.93
N LYS A 659 10.50 14.37 17.83
CA LYS A 659 10.31 13.30 16.84
C LYS A 659 10.39 13.80 15.41
N SER A 660 9.82 14.99 15.14
CA SER A 660 9.87 15.62 13.80
C SER A 660 11.28 16.03 13.43
N PHE A 661 12.04 16.59 14.37
CA PHE A 661 13.45 16.91 14.17
C PHE A 661 14.27 15.68 13.82
N CYS A 662 14.23 14.63 14.64
CA CYS A 662 14.98 13.39 14.39
C CYS A 662 14.62 12.77 13.04
N ARG A 663 13.34 12.77 12.67
CA ARG A 663 12.87 12.24 11.38
C ARG A 663 13.38 13.06 10.20
N THR A 664 13.28 14.39 10.28
CA THR A 664 13.66 15.30 9.20
C THR A 664 15.18 15.39 9.05
N TYR A 665 15.89 15.53 10.15
CA TYR A 665 17.37 15.56 10.14
C TYR A 665 17.93 14.21 9.70
N GLY A 666 17.40 13.08 10.17
CA GLY A 666 17.84 11.76 9.72
C GLY A 666 17.70 11.53 8.21
N PHE A 667 16.76 12.25 7.55
CA PHE A 667 16.63 12.27 6.09
C PHE A 667 17.59 13.29 5.44
N LEU A 668 17.54 14.54 5.86
CA LEU A 668 18.35 15.61 5.28
C LEU A 668 19.85 15.36 5.45
N GLY A 669 20.29 14.79 6.57
CA GLY A 669 21.70 14.44 6.79
C GLY A 669 22.26 13.45 5.77
N ALA A 670 21.41 12.65 5.09
CA ALA A 670 21.82 11.75 4.03
C ALA A 670 21.97 12.41 2.65
N ILE A 671 21.30 13.53 2.40
CA ILE A 671 21.23 14.16 1.07
C ILE A 671 21.88 15.54 1.00
N LEU A 672 22.02 16.26 2.12
CA LEU A 672 22.66 17.57 2.14
C LEU A 672 24.16 17.47 1.83
N PRO A 673 24.70 18.40 1.03
CA PRO A 673 26.12 18.40 0.67
C PRO A 673 27.02 18.78 1.84
N TYR A 674 26.47 19.37 2.90
CA TYR A 674 27.21 19.82 4.11
C TYR A 674 26.67 19.09 5.36
N GLY A 675 27.49 18.99 6.40
CA GLY A 675 27.12 18.50 7.70
C GLY A 675 26.95 19.63 8.71
N ASN A 676 26.17 19.41 9.77
CA ASN A 676 26.07 20.31 10.92
C ASN A 676 26.29 19.50 12.21
N PRO A 677 27.43 19.63 12.88
CA PRO A 677 27.77 18.88 14.08
C PRO A 677 26.76 19.05 15.23
N GLU A 678 26.22 20.25 15.39
CA GLU A 678 25.25 20.54 16.46
C GLU A 678 23.92 19.81 16.23
N TRP A 679 23.46 19.74 14.96
CA TRP A 679 22.28 18.94 14.62
C TRP A 679 22.51 17.44 14.82
N GLU A 680 23.72 16.97 14.55
CA GLU A 680 24.09 15.57 14.77
C GLU A 680 24.07 15.23 16.26
N LYS A 681 24.72 16.06 17.11
CA LYS A 681 24.71 15.90 18.57
C LYS A 681 23.27 15.90 19.11
N LEU A 682 22.49 16.91 18.71
CA LEU A 682 21.08 16.99 19.12
C LEU A 682 20.27 15.75 18.66
N SER A 683 20.49 15.26 17.44
CA SER A 683 19.84 14.05 16.96
C SER A 683 20.19 12.82 17.79
N ILE A 684 21.47 12.65 18.17
CA ILE A 684 21.93 11.56 19.04
C ILE A 684 21.22 11.67 20.39
N PHE A 685 21.31 12.84 21.04
CA PHE A 685 20.72 13.11 22.33
C PHE A 685 19.20 12.82 22.35
N LEU A 686 18.45 13.37 21.38
CA LEU A 686 17.01 13.18 21.31
C LEU A 686 16.60 11.73 21.04
N ASN A 687 17.39 10.96 20.27
CA ASN A 687 17.13 9.55 20.06
C ASN A 687 17.31 8.72 21.34
N LEU A 688 18.16 9.16 22.29
CA LEU A 688 18.29 8.56 23.60
C LEU A 688 17.17 9.00 24.56
N LEU A 689 16.78 10.28 24.51
CA LEU A 689 15.77 10.88 25.39
C LEU A 689 14.34 10.46 25.06
N ILE A 690 13.92 10.51 23.78
CA ILE A 690 12.52 10.27 23.37
C ILE A 690 11.93 8.96 23.89
N PRO A 691 12.66 7.81 23.91
CA PRO A 691 12.14 6.56 24.46
C PRO A 691 11.84 6.60 25.97
N LYS A 692 12.50 7.47 26.73
CA LYS A 692 12.30 7.65 28.17
C LYS A 692 11.13 8.58 28.49
N LEU A 693 10.74 9.45 27.57
CA LEU A 693 9.64 10.39 27.79
C LEU A 693 8.30 9.65 27.88
N PRO A 694 7.54 9.75 28.97
CA PRO A 694 6.22 9.13 29.06
C PRO A 694 5.28 9.72 28.00
N SER A 695 4.25 8.95 27.66
CA SER A 695 3.11 9.54 26.94
C SER A 695 2.31 10.40 27.91
N PRO A 696 1.79 11.57 27.49
CA PRO A 696 0.88 12.34 28.33
C PRO A 696 -0.24 11.43 28.83
N GLN A 697 -0.63 11.59 30.10
CA GLN A 697 -1.74 10.81 30.66
C GLN A 697 -3.01 11.23 29.93
N GLU A 698 -3.63 10.31 29.22
CA GLU A 698 -4.97 10.48 28.68
C GLU A 698 -5.96 10.02 29.75
N ASP A 699 -7.04 10.78 29.94
CA ASP A 699 -8.12 10.41 30.86
C ASP A 699 -8.66 9.01 30.51
N ASP A 700 -8.71 8.13 31.49
CA ASP A 700 -9.21 6.78 31.30
C ASP A 700 -10.75 6.77 31.28
N LEU A 701 -11.30 6.85 30.07
CA LEU A 701 -12.73 6.74 29.82
C LEU A 701 -13.28 5.31 29.95
N SER A 702 -12.41 4.30 30.20
CA SER A 702 -12.82 2.90 30.14
C SER A 702 -13.62 2.47 31.37
N GLN A 703 -13.38 3.05 32.56
CA GLN A 703 -14.03 2.61 33.78
C GLN A 703 -15.53 2.95 33.91
N GLY A 704 -16.01 3.98 33.20
CA GLY A 704 -17.44 4.37 33.22
C GLY A 704 -18.23 3.88 32.02
N ILE A 705 -17.56 3.50 30.94
CA ILE A 705 -18.16 3.18 29.64
C ILE A 705 -18.47 1.68 29.51
N LEU A 706 -17.68 0.80 30.19
CA LEU A 706 -17.78 -0.65 30.10
C LEU A 706 -19.17 -1.21 30.50
N GLU A 707 -19.87 -0.54 31.41
CA GLU A 707 -21.17 -0.99 31.92
C GLU A 707 -22.38 -0.50 31.10
N THR A 708 -22.12 0.22 29.99
CA THR A 708 -23.14 1.02 29.29
C THR A 708 -23.47 0.62 27.88
N ILE A 709 -22.79 -0.41 27.34
CA ILE A 709 -22.95 -0.81 25.95
C ILE A 709 -24.08 -1.84 25.82
N ASP A 710 -25.01 -1.57 24.91
CA ASP A 710 -26.01 -2.54 24.46
C ASP A 710 -25.42 -3.38 23.33
N LEU A 711 -24.67 -4.42 23.70
CA LEU A 711 -24.05 -5.34 22.73
C LEU A 711 -25.10 -6.09 21.89
N ASP A 712 -26.30 -6.29 22.43
CA ASP A 712 -27.39 -6.95 21.69
C ASP A 712 -27.90 -6.11 20.53
N SER A 713 -27.66 -4.78 20.53
CA SER A 713 -28.02 -3.87 19.44
C SER A 713 -27.04 -3.85 18.28
N TYR A 714 -25.87 -4.52 18.41
CA TYR A 714 -24.85 -4.51 17.36
C TYR A 714 -25.29 -5.30 16.12
N ARG A 715 -25.23 -4.65 14.97
CA ARG A 715 -25.50 -5.26 13.66
C ARG A 715 -24.52 -4.74 12.61
N ASN A 716 -24.24 -5.57 11.64
CA ASN A 716 -23.47 -5.21 10.45
C ASN A 716 -24.38 -5.22 9.23
N GLU A 717 -24.28 -4.22 8.39
CA GLU A 717 -25.00 -4.13 7.12
C GLU A 717 -23.99 -3.90 5.99
N ALA A 718 -24.03 -4.78 4.97
CA ALA A 718 -23.25 -4.57 3.76
C ALA A 718 -23.97 -3.51 2.89
N ARG A 719 -23.23 -2.47 2.49
CA ARG A 719 -23.70 -1.57 1.43
C ARG A 719 -23.63 -2.27 0.08
N GLU A 720 -24.18 -1.62 -0.94
CA GLU A 720 -24.03 -2.11 -2.30
C GLU A 720 -22.55 -2.20 -2.68
N THR A 721 -22.19 -3.30 -3.35
CA THR A 721 -20.85 -3.46 -3.92
C THR A 721 -20.63 -2.40 -4.99
N MET A 722 -19.57 -1.63 -4.84
CA MET A 722 -19.24 -0.53 -5.74
C MET A 722 -17.92 -0.79 -6.48
N SER A 723 -17.76 -0.12 -7.62
CA SER A 723 -16.47 0.03 -8.28
C SER A 723 -15.95 1.43 -7.98
N ILE A 724 -14.86 1.51 -7.22
CA ILE A 724 -14.21 2.79 -6.92
C ILE A 724 -13.45 3.23 -8.17
N GLN A 725 -13.87 4.34 -8.76
CA GLN A 725 -13.20 4.95 -9.92
C GLN A 725 -11.98 5.75 -9.45
N LEU A 726 -10.84 5.53 -10.10
CA LEU A 726 -9.61 6.27 -9.81
C LEU A 726 -9.48 7.43 -10.80
N GLU A 727 -8.99 8.57 -10.33
CA GLU A 727 -8.74 9.74 -11.16
C GLU A 727 -7.61 9.48 -12.16
N ASP A 728 -7.85 9.82 -13.42
CA ASP A 728 -6.88 9.67 -14.52
C ASP A 728 -6.01 10.92 -14.64
N SER A 729 -5.32 11.28 -13.56
CA SER A 729 -4.40 12.41 -13.46
C SER A 729 -3.09 12.00 -12.78
N ASP A 730 -2.01 12.71 -13.09
CA ASP A 730 -0.76 12.56 -12.35
C ASP A 730 -0.92 13.12 -10.94
N SER A 731 -0.32 12.47 -9.97
CA SER A 731 -0.40 12.89 -8.56
C SER A 731 0.87 13.61 -8.13
N GLU A 732 0.71 14.78 -7.51
CA GLU A 732 1.80 15.48 -6.86
C GLU A 732 1.83 15.14 -5.36
N ILE A 733 3.02 14.81 -4.86
CA ILE A 733 3.26 14.54 -3.43
C ILE A 733 4.09 15.69 -2.87
N ALA A 734 3.62 16.30 -1.77
CA ALA A 734 4.35 17.33 -1.04
C ALA A 734 5.68 16.79 -0.50
N PRO A 735 6.72 17.64 -0.35
CA PRO A 735 7.98 17.27 0.27
C PRO A 735 7.80 16.82 1.73
N VAL A 736 8.86 16.33 2.36
CA VAL A 736 8.79 15.89 3.76
C VAL A 736 8.33 17.06 4.64
N PRO A 737 7.23 16.94 5.38
CA PRO A 737 6.77 18.00 6.25
C PRO A 737 7.79 18.21 7.36
N ALA A 738 8.52 19.31 7.31
CA ALA A 738 9.52 19.76 8.28
C ALA A 738 8.93 20.80 9.26
N GLY A 739 7.62 20.92 9.38
CA GLY A 739 6.95 21.82 10.32
C GLY A 739 6.12 21.06 11.34
N LYS A 740 5.54 21.79 12.30
CA LYS A 740 4.60 21.24 13.28
C LYS A 740 3.47 20.52 12.52
N SER A 741 3.41 19.20 12.60
CA SER A 741 2.18 18.48 12.29
C SER A 741 1.26 18.57 13.50
N GLY A 742 0.55 19.67 13.61
CA GLY A 742 -0.40 19.90 14.67
C GLY A 742 -0.73 21.37 14.70
N HIS A 743 -1.74 21.81 13.95
CA HIS A 743 -2.63 22.80 14.50
C HIS A 743 -3.13 22.19 15.81
N VAL A 744 -2.79 22.78 16.93
CA VAL A 744 -3.55 22.63 18.15
C VAL A 744 -4.91 23.23 17.82
N VAL A 745 -5.79 22.43 17.28
CA VAL A 745 -7.21 22.74 17.27
C VAL A 745 -7.56 22.68 18.75
N SER A 746 -7.97 23.82 19.32
CA SER A 746 -8.54 23.84 20.67
C SER A 746 -9.50 22.67 20.76
N PRO A 747 -9.35 21.77 21.75
CA PRO A 747 -10.21 20.60 21.85
C PRO A 747 -11.65 21.09 21.96
N GLU A 748 -12.53 20.58 21.14
CA GLU A 748 -13.97 20.83 21.23
C GLU A 748 -14.45 20.03 22.44
N MET A 749 -14.45 20.69 23.63
CA MET A 749 -14.86 20.05 24.89
C MET A 749 -16.38 19.95 24.93
N ASP A 750 -16.89 18.78 25.25
CA ASP A 750 -18.34 18.55 25.39
C ASP A 750 -18.62 17.56 26.52
N LEU A 751 -19.84 17.59 27.05
CA LEU A 751 -20.25 16.65 28.10
C LEU A 751 -20.31 15.22 27.54
N LEU A 752 -19.94 14.26 28.35
CA LEU A 752 -19.91 12.85 27.92
C LEU A 752 -21.29 12.34 27.48
N SER A 753 -22.37 12.81 28.15
CA SER A 753 -23.74 12.50 27.75
C SER A 753 -24.09 13.00 26.36
N ILE A 754 -23.62 14.20 25.99
CA ILE A 754 -23.80 14.77 24.65
C ILE A 754 -23.00 13.98 23.62
N ILE A 755 -21.73 13.69 23.93
CA ILE A 755 -20.85 12.90 23.05
C ILE A 755 -21.46 11.51 22.79
N VAL A 756 -21.99 10.85 23.81
CA VAL A 756 -22.65 9.53 23.69
C VAL A 756 -23.94 9.65 22.88
N SER A 757 -24.74 10.71 23.11
CA SER A 757 -25.95 10.96 22.33
C SER A 757 -25.64 11.19 20.85
N GLU A 758 -24.70 12.08 20.53
CA GLU A 758 -24.28 12.35 19.15
C GLU A 758 -23.66 11.11 18.47
N PHE A 759 -22.92 10.30 19.23
CA PHE A 759 -22.38 9.06 18.76
C PHE A 759 -23.47 8.05 18.39
N ASN A 760 -24.50 7.93 19.22
CA ASN A 760 -25.68 7.12 18.93
C ASN A 760 -26.48 7.65 17.74
N ASP A 761 -26.59 8.97 17.58
CA ASP A 761 -27.29 9.59 16.46
C ASP A 761 -26.54 9.44 15.13
N MET A 762 -25.18 9.51 15.17
CA MET A 762 -24.33 9.31 13.98
C MET A 762 -24.47 7.89 13.39
N PHE A 763 -24.79 6.89 14.22
CA PHE A 763 -24.94 5.51 13.80
C PHE A 763 -26.38 5.05 13.53
N GLY A 764 -27.29 5.99 13.28
CA GLY A 764 -28.62 5.72 12.73
C GLY A 764 -29.61 5.09 13.71
N ASN A 765 -29.55 5.43 14.98
CA ASN A 765 -30.33 4.85 16.05
C ASN A 765 -31.64 5.56 16.40
N ILE A 766 -32.25 6.24 15.45
CA ILE A 766 -33.64 6.68 15.60
C ILE A 766 -34.53 5.49 15.24
N ASP A 767 -35.22 4.94 16.25
CA ASP A 767 -36.26 3.90 16.03
C ASP A 767 -37.47 4.54 15.36
N TRP A 768 -37.46 4.60 14.03
CA TRP A 768 -38.58 5.05 13.26
C TRP A 768 -39.68 3.96 13.25
N LYS A 769 -40.89 4.30 13.60
CA LYS A 769 -42.05 3.38 13.49
C LYS A 769 -42.34 3.05 12.03
N GLU A 770 -42.13 4.00 11.13
CA GLU A 770 -42.25 3.85 9.67
C GLU A 770 -41.03 4.39 8.95
N PRO A 771 -39.93 3.62 8.88
CA PRO A 771 -38.64 4.11 8.36
C PRO A 771 -38.70 4.61 6.92
N ASP A 772 -39.41 3.90 6.05
CA ASP A 772 -39.52 4.22 4.62
C ASP A 772 -40.33 5.51 4.37
N ASN A 773 -41.35 5.76 5.18
CA ASN A 773 -42.15 6.97 5.10
C ASN A 773 -41.34 8.17 5.60
N ALA A 774 -40.65 8.02 6.72
CA ALA A 774 -39.77 9.06 7.28
C ALA A 774 -38.63 9.41 6.30
N ARG A 775 -38.00 8.42 5.69
CA ARG A 775 -36.92 8.62 4.70
C ARG A 775 -37.42 9.39 3.46
N ARG A 776 -38.58 9.03 2.92
CA ARG A 776 -39.16 9.72 1.77
C ARG A 776 -39.46 11.18 2.08
N GLN A 777 -40.06 11.45 3.24
CA GLN A 777 -40.40 12.81 3.64
C GLN A 777 -39.17 13.66 3.93
N ILE A 778 -38.12 13.11 4.57
CA ILE A 778 -36.85 13.80 4.78
C ILE A 778 -36.21 14.22 3.45
N LEU A 779 -36.31 13.38 2.40
CA LEU A 779 -35.82 13.72 1.07
C LEU A 779 -36.64 14.82 0.37
N GLU A 780 -37.89 15.02 0.73
CA GLU A 780 -38.76 16.07 0.18
C GLU A 780 -38.59 17.43 0.87
N ILE A 781 -38.15 17.45 2.14
CA ILE A 781 -37.97 18.68 2.93
C ILE A 781 -37.08 19.72 2.24
N PRO A 782 -35.89 19.41 1.67
CA PRO A 782 -35.08 20.41 0.99
C PRO A 782 -35.78 21.10 -0.17
N ALA A 783 -36.56 20.33 -0.94
CA ALA A 783 -37.36 20.91 -2.05
C ALA A 783 -38.48 21.83 -1.57
N MET A 784 -39.07 21.56 -0.39
CA MET A 784 -40.09 22.41 0.21
C MET A 784 -39.46 23.70 0.77
N VAL A 785 -38.35 23.58 1.48
CA VAL A 785 -37.61 24.74 2.09
C VAL A 785 -37.10 25.68 0.99
N SER A 786 -36.57 25.16 -0.10
CA SER A 786 -36.04 25.98 -1.22
C SER A 786 -37.11 26.79 -1.96
N LYS A 787 -38.38 26.53 -1.73
CA LYS A 787 -39.50 27.32 -2.29
C LYS A 787 -39.84 28.56 -1.47
N ASP A 788 -39.34 28.67 -0.26
CA ASP A 788 -39.60 29.88 0.60
C ASP A 788 -38.98 31.11 -0.05
N GLU A 789 -39.83 32.17 -0.21
CA GLU A 789 -39.39 33.40 -0.89
C GLU A 789 -38.35 34.20 -0.08
N LYS A 790 -38.45 34.18 1.25
CA LYS A 790 -37.50 34.91 2.10
C LYS A 790 -36.13 34.23 2.07
N TYR A 791 -36.09 32.92 2.10
CA TYR A 791 -34.87 32.17 2.01
C TYR A 791 -34.21 32.36 0.61
N ARG A 792 -34.98 32.31 -0.49
CA ARG A 792 -34.47 32.59 -1.83
C ARG A 792 -33.93 34.02 -1.96
N ASN A 793 -34.61 34.99 -1.39
CA ASN A 793 -34.13 36.35 -1.39
C ASN A 793 -32.86 36.52 -0.56
N ALA A 794 -32.76 35.85 0.57
CA ALA A 794 -31.56 35.85 1.41
C ALA A 794 -30.36 35.18 0.68
N MET A 795 -30.56 34.12 -0.04
CA MET A 795 -29.49 33.47 -0.86
C MET A 795 -28.93 34.42 -1.93
N LYS A 796 -29.80 35.24 -2.57
CA LYS A 796 -29.40 36.19 -3.62
C LYS A 796 -28.73 37.45 -3.12
N ASN A 797 -29.22 37.98 -2.01
CA ASN A 797 -28.97 39.36 -1.63
C ASN A 797 -28.29 39.53 -0.26
N SER A 798 -28.02 38.42 0.45
CA SER A 798 -27.41 38.44 1.79
C SER A 798 -26.15 37.58 1.86
N ASP A 799 -25.45 37.68 3.00
CA ASP A 799 -24.33 36.81 3.32
C ASP A 799 -24.82 35.39 3.68
N GLU A 800 -23.87 34.45 3.71
CA GLU A 800 -24.15 33.05 3.98
C GLU A 800 -24.79 32.80 5.36
N GLN A 801 -24.41 33.58 6.39
CA GLN A 801 -24.96 33.44 7.73
C GLN A 801 -26.43 33.89 7.78
N SER A 802 -26.76 34.97 7.12
CA SER A 802 -28.13 35.46 7.01
C SER A 802 -28.99 34.48 6.19
N ALA A 803 -28.45 33.91 5.12
CA ALA A 803 -29.11 32.88 4.33
C ALA A 803 -29.35 31.59 5.16
N LYS A 804 -28.41 31.22 6.03
CA LYS A 804 -28.55 30.05 6.93
C LYS A 804 -29.67 30.29 7.97
N LEU A 805 -29.77 31.45 8.54
CA LEU A 805 -30.85 31.79 9.47
C LEU A 805 -32.25 31.73 8.82
N GLU A 806 -32.37 32.24 7.59
CA GLU A 806 -33.64 32.17 6.86
C GLU A 806 -33.96 30.73 6.40
N SER A 807 -32.94 29.91 6.08
CA SER A 807 -33.09 28.46 5.83
C SER A 807 -33.65 27.74 7.06
N GLU A 808 -33.10 27.99 8.25
CA GLU A 808 -33.56 27.37 9.49
C GLU A 808 -35.01 27.77 9.81
N ARG A 809 -35.37 29.05 9.57
CA ARG A 809 -36.74 29.51 9.72
C ARG A 809 -37.72 28.86 8.75
N ALA A 810 -37.33 28.77 7.47
CA ALA A 810 -38.13 28.09 6.44
C ALA A 810 -38.29 26.62 6.77
N LEU A 811 -37.21 25.96 7.21
CA LEU A 811 -37.24 24.56 7.67
C LEU A 811 -38.20 24.38 8.84
N GLN A 812 -38.18 25.25 9.84
CA GLN A 812 -39.13 25.17 10.95
C GLN A 812 -40.58 25.26 10.48
N GLN A 813 -40.90 26.12 9.52
CA GLN A 813 -42.26 26.21 8.94
C GLN A 813 -42.66 24.96 8.17
N VAL A 814 -41.74 24.38 7.38
CA VAL A 814 -41.94 23.12 6.68
C VAL A 814 -42.19 21.97 7.65
N ILE A 815 -41.41 21.86 8.73
CA ILE A 815 -41.59 20.83 9.77
C ILE A 815 -42.95 20.97 10.45
N PHE A 816 -43.42 22.20 10.73
CA PHE A 816 -44.78 22.40 11.23
C PHE A 816 -45.86 21.97 10.21
N SER A 817 -45.65 22.20 8.91
CA SER A 817 -46.59 21.80 7.87
C SER A 817 -46.75 20.30 7.70
N ILE A 818 -45.64 19.52 7.90
CA ILE A 818 -45.64 18.07 7.80
C ILE A 818 -46.04 17.33 9.08
N MET A 819 -46.35 18.06 10.17
CA MET A 819 -46.75 17.49 11.46
C MET A 819 -47.98 16.56 11.36
N ALA A 820 -48.91 16.90 10.50
CA ALA A 820 -50.11 16.08 10.29
C ALA A 820 -49.82 14.77 9.57
N ASP A 821 -48.83 14.76 8.70
CA ASP A 821 -48.45 13.60 7.86
C ASP A 821 -47.41 12.71 8.53
N ASN A 822 -46.53 13.28 9.37
CA ASN A 822 -45.55 12.53 10.11
C ASN A 822 -45.18 13.18 11.46
N MET A 823 -45.95 12.79 12.48
CA MET A 823 -45.74 13.24 13.85
C MET A 823 -44.37 12.89 14.41
N GLU A 824 -43.70 11.85 13.87
CA GLU A 824 -42.46 11.33 14.38
C GLU A 824 -41.26 12.22 13.95
N ILE A 825 -41.23 12.68 12.68
CA ILE A 825 -40.23 13.67 12.23
C ILE A 825 -40.39 14.96 13.01
N PHE A 826 -41.64 15.43 13.21
CA PHE A 826 -41.89 16.60 14.00
C PHE A 826 -41.37 16.46 15.42
N LYS A 827 -41.66 15.34 16.08
CA LYS A 827 -41.22 15.04 17.45
C LYS A 827 -39.69 14.98 17.56
N GLN A 828 -39.01 14.30 16.64
CA GLN A 828 -37.55 14.24 16.59
C GLN A 828 -36.93 15.64 16.38
N TYR A 829 -37.51 16.46 15.51
CA TYR A 829 -37.03 17.81 15.28
C TYR A 829 -37.22 18.74 16.51
N GLN A 830 -38.24 18.54 17.34
CA GLN A 830 -38.49 19.33 18.55
C GLN A 830 -37.70 18.81 19.75
N ASP A 831 -37.63 17.49 19.93
CA ASP A 831 -37.11 16.87 21.15
C ASP A 831 -35.62 16.45 21.04
N ASN A 832 -35.07 16.39 19.81
CA ASN A 832 -33.68 15.96 19.55
C ASN A 832 -32.88 17.10 18.91
N PRO A 833 -32.09 17.85 19.69
CA PRO A 833 -31.29 18.98 19.17
C PRO A 833 -30.29 18.56 18.09
N SER A 834 -29.71 17.35 18.17
CA SER A 834 -28.78 16.81 17.18
C SER A 834 -29.44 16.52 15.84
N PHE A 835 -30.62 15.89 15.84
CA PHE A 835 -31.43 15.69 14.66
C PHE A 835 -31.84 17.03 14.04
N LYS A 836 -32.26 18.00 14.83
CA LYS A 836 -32.60 19.34 14.38
C LYS A 836 -31.42 20.02 13.69
N LYS A 837 -30.21 19.98 14.32
CA LYS A 837 -28.99 20.55 13.73
C LYS A 837 -28.59 19.83 12.45
N TRP A 838 -28.58 18.50 12.47
CA TRP A 838 -28.27 17.69 11.29
C TRP A 838 -29.21 17.99 10.12
N LEU A 839 -30.52 18.03 10.37
CA LEU A 839 -31.49 18.32 9.33
C LEU A 839 -31.37 19.75 8.80
N SER A 840 -31.09 20.72 9.67
CA SER A 840 -30.84 22.12 9.29
C SER A 840 -29.59 22.24 8.41
N ASP A 841 -28.47 21.61 8.79
CA ASP A 841 -27.24 21.62 8.01
C ASP A 841 -27.40 20.87 6.67
N LEU A 842 -28.08 19.73 6.66
CA LEU A 842 -28.38 18.96 5.45
C LEU A 842 -29.20 19.79 4.46
N VAL A 843 -30.30 20.39 4.94
CA VAL A 843 -31.18 21.20 4.08
C VAL A 843 -30.43 22.42 3.54
N PHE A 844 -29.66 23.11 4.38
CA PHE A 844 -28.89 24.27 3.94
C PHE A 844 -27.85 23.88 2.88
N ASN A 845 -27.05 22.81 3.11
CA ASN A 845 -26.03 22.35 2.17
C ASN A 845 -26.61 21.90 0.82
N LEU A 846 -27.79 21.33 0.81
CA LEU A 846 -28.43 20.88 -0.44
C LEU A 846 -29.13 22.02 -1.19
N THR A 847 -29.59 23.07 -0.50
CA THR A 847 -30.42 24.11 -1.08
C THR A 847 -29.71 25.43 -1.32
N TYR A 848 -28.61 25.71 -0.58
CA TYR A 848 -27.92 26.99 -0.70
C TYR A 848 -27.24 27.14 -2.07
N ASN A 849 -27.62 28.15 -2.82
CA ASN A 849 -26.97 28.57 -4.05
C ASN A 849 -27.13 30.10 -4.22
N LYS A 850 -26.07 30.77 -4.70
CA LYS A 850 -26.05 32.25 -4.87
C LYS A 850 -27.01 32.76 -5.97
N GLU A 851 -27.57 31.88 -6.78
CA GLU A 851 -28.54 32.24 -7.82
C GLU A 851 -29.97 32.20 -7.31
N GLY A 852 -30.22 31.66 -6.10
CA GLY A 852 -31.51 31.53 -5.46
C GLY A 852 -32.49 30.61 -6.23
N ASN A 853 -31.92 29.61 -6.90
CA ASN A 853 -32.72 28.59 -7.59
C ASN A 853 -33.36 27.62 -6.60
N THR A 854 -34.53 27.11 -6.91
CA THR A 854 -35.21 26.08 -6.12
C THR A 854 -34.50 24.73 -6.31
N TYR A 855 -34.34 23.99 -5.23
CA TYR A 855 -33.81 22.61 -5.26
C TYR A 855 -34.85 21.69 -5.88
N GLU A 856 -34.47 20.93 -6.89
CA GLU A 856 -35.26 19.86 -7.47
C GLU A 856 -34.74 18.51 -7.02
N ILE A 857 -35.62 17.64 -6.55
CA ILE A 857 -35.26 16.27 -6.17
C ILE A 857 -34.69 15.56 -7.43
N PRO A 858 -33.49 15.00 -7.38
CA PRO A 858 -32.93 14.27 -8.51
C PRO A 858 -33.89 13.14 -8.93
N LYS A 859 -34.47 13.23 -10.12
CA LYS A 859 -35.31 12.17 -10.66
C LYS A 859 -34.40 10.96 -10.88
N ALA A 860 -34.59 9.90 -10.07
CA ALA A 860 -34.05 8.60 -10.39
C ALA A 860 -34.51 8.25 -11.81
N LYS A 861 -33.57 7.93 -12.71
CA LYS A 861 -33.90 7.39 -14.02
C LYS A 861 -34.65 6.09 -13.78
N SER A 862 -35.98 6.13 -13.83
CA SER A 862 -36.86 4.98 -13.67
C SER A 862 -36.60 4.04 -14.83
N LYS A 863 -35.82 2.99 -14.58
CA LYS A 863 -36.17 1.71 -15.19
C LYS A 863 -37.35 1.21 -14.35
N SER A 864 -38.55 1.23 -14.96
CA SER A 864 -39.75 0.68 -14.39
C SER A 864 -39.54 -0.81 -14.09
N VAL A 865 -39.27 -1.11 -12.83
CA VAL A 865 -39.49 -2.44 -12.27
C VAL A 865 -40.72 -2.29 -11.39
N SER A 866 -41.85 -2.82 -11.88
CA SER A 866 -43.08 -2.97 -11.09
C SER A 866 -42.79 -3.93 -9.94
N TYR A 867 -42.80 -3.42 -8.72
CA TYR A 867 -42.84 -4.26 -7.52
C TYR A 867 -44.31 -4.62 -7.26
N GLU A 868 -44.66 -5.89 -7.49
CA GLU A 868 -45.78 -6.51 -6.79
C GLU A 868 -45.29 -6.97 -5.41
N PRO A 869 -46.09 -6.88 -4.36
CA PRO A 869 -45.71 -7.31 -3.02
C PRO A 869 -45.49 -8.82 -3.01
N VAL A 870 -44.28 -9.25 -2.67
CA VAL A 870 -43.95 -10.66 -2.50
C VAL A 870 -44.36 -11.07 -1.10
N ASP A 871 -45.44 -11.81 -1.02
CA ASP A 871 -45.74 -12.69 0.11
C ASP A 871 -44.66 -13.77 0.25
N THR A 872 -44.42 -14.17 1.49
CA THR A 872 -43.50 -15.20 2.01
C THR A 872 -43.02 -16.27 1.00
N PRO A 873 -41.69 -16.60 0.97
CA PRO A 873 -41.14 -17.53 0.00
C PRO A 873 -41.52 -18.98 0.33
N THR A 874 -42.45 -19.53 -0.46
CA THR A 874 -42.59 -20.98 -0.60
C THR A 874 -41.58 -21.46 -1.64
N LEU A 875 -40.68 -22.35 -1.25
CA LEU A 875 -39.76 -23.05 -2.15
C LEU A 875 -40.55 -23.69 -3.30
N MET A 876 -40.41 -23.23 -4.52
CA MET A 876 -40.78 -23.95 -5.74
C MET A 876 -39.52 -24.36 -6.49
N VAL A 877 -39.30 -25.66 -6.52
CA VAL A 877 -38.38 -26.35 -7.42
C VAL A 877 -38.99 -26.25 -8.83
N ALA A 878 -38.33 -25.55 -9.73
CA ALA A 878 -38.67 -25.53 -11.15
C ALA A 878 -37.95 -26.66 -11.88
N GLU A 879 -38.66 -27.72 -12.17
CA GLU A 879 -38.26 -28.69 -13.20
C GLU A 879 -38.36 -28.04 -14.59
N GLN A 880 -37.25 -27.88 -15.25
CA GLN A 880 -37.22 -27.61 -16.70
C GLN A 880 -37.44 -28.90 -17.49
N LYS A 881 -38.63 -29.07 -18.06
CA LYS A 881 -38.86 -29.99 -19.14
C LYS A 881 -38.35 -29.42 -20.46
N SER A 882 -37.30 -30.02 -21.01
CA SER A 882 -36.87 -29.79 -22.39
C SER A 882 -37.76 -30.64 -23.34
N GLU A 883 -38.58 -30.00 -24.14
CA GLU A 883 -39.21 -30.64 -25.30
C GLU A 883 -38.25 -30.58 -26.50
N TYR A 884 -37.75 -31.73 -26.91
CA TYR A 884 -37.14 -31.93 -28.23
C TYR A 884 -38.25 -32.11 -29.28
N LYS A 885 -38.35 -31.21 -30.25
CA LYS A 885 -39.03 -31.46 -31.52
C LYS A 885 -38.03 -32.02 -32.52
N ILE A 886 -38.31 -33.25 -32.93
CA ILE A 886 -37.70 -33.88 -34.11
C ILE A 886 -38.62 -33.51 -35.28
N ASP A 887 -38.13 -32.82 -36.29
CA ASP A 887 -38.74 -32.74 -37.60
C ASP A 887 -37.86 -33.45 -38.62
N LYS A 888 -38.57 -34.18 -39.49
CA LYS A 888 -38.12 -35.17 -40.48
C LYS A 888 -37.18 -34.63 -41.56
#